data_cf44d1780a8ccac04972d378530c027d
#
_entry.id   cf44d1780a8ccac04972d378530c027d
#
_cell.length_a   1.000
_cell.length_b   1.000
_cell.length_c   1.000
_cell.angle_alpha   90.00
_cell.angle_beta   90.00
_cell.angle_gamma   90.00
#
_symmetry.space_group_name_H-M   'P 1'
#
loop_
_entity.id
_entity.type
_entity.pdbx_description
1 polymer ?
#
loop_
_entity_poly.entity_id
_entity_poly.type
_entity_poly.pdbx_seq_one_letter_code
_entity_poly.pdbx_strand_id
1 'polypeptide(L)'
;DLIKAVKDHVSIPVIGVSCIREPQIAESFLEGGIVDFVSMGRSWLADEQWGLKVLEGRENEICKCINCLRCFESLNAWMGAGIPAECAVNPRACRERLYGNAEYDTQEHKVVVVGGGPCGMIAAKTLAERGMKVTLVDRQSELGGTINLAKKPPFKERMGWIADYYNVEFEKLGVELKLDMEATADKIAEMNPDAVLVATGSKSVIPGSIPGITGENVYTIEDILSGKAGLKNKKVMIIGAGVTGLETAEYLCHEGNTVVLADMLDKVAPNANHTNVADVCGRLKEYNAQFMMAHALKEIKKDGVVLERLNDKINVEVAADAVVLSLGFRPDNHLVEELKEKGIHAQAIGNAVKDGTIAPASRSGFEAARKLFKTSVKTPSFITAPEEMPNFGKISLMKNQEGIYLAYLTDPAAIAKVLPAPLKPFSVPVVTVSVCHVKEPTFADDYYEAILGVYCTYGTQLGLYPIGLVLGGTGAEMAVQCGRDNGSIPKKLGSEFVIRRNNDHVTAQVCRRGTELVNIDLKIGEYNNAMTGMLYQFPEAGKKTYGGGFYFHLDREPDKEGKSHFQNGALLQNLCEYNYHSWEPGFAAIKLQSSIDDPWGELPIRTVIGGAYSSNDLMVHKLNLCEEIDADVLAPYLLTARYDRTAFMETGRR
;
A
#
# COMPACT_ATOMS: atom_id res chain seq x y z
N ASP A 1 -23.07 -10.22 -26.05
CA ASP A 1 -23.69 -10.21 -27.38
C ASP A 1 -23.20 -9.07 -28.28
N LEU A 2 -23.22 -7.79 -27.83
CA LEU A 2 -22.80 -6.66 -28.66
C LEU A 2 -21.32 -6.72 -29.06
N ILE A 3 -20.43 -7.09 -28.14
CA ILE A 3 -18.98 -7.18 -28.41
C ILE A 3 -18.71 -8.29 -29.44
N LYS A 4 -19.38 -9.45 -29.28
CA LYS A 4 -19.25 -10.53 -30.25
C LYS A 4 -19.79 -10.14 -31.64
N ALA A 5 -20.91 -9.43 -31.70
CA ALA A 5 -21.42 -8.93 -32.96
C ALA A 5 -20.43 -8.00 -33.69
N VAL A 6 -19.70 -7.15 -32.93
CA VAL A 6 -18.61 -6.35 -33.50
C VAL A 6 -17.49 -7.25 -34.01
N LYS A 7 -17.02 -8.21 -33.17
CA LYS A 7 -15.93 -9.14 -33.52
C LYS A 7 -16.22 -9.93 -34.79
N ASP A 8 -17.45 -10.36 -34.96
CA ASP A 8 -17.88 -11.12 -36.16
C ASP A 8 -17.91 -10.30 -37.47
N HIS A 9 -17.85 -8.94 -37.37
CA HIS A 9 -17.95 -8.04 -38.51
C HIS A 9 -16.66 -7.27 -38.82
N VAL A 10 -15.59 -7.42 -38.04
CA VAL A 10 -14.32 -6.72 -38.26
C VAL A 10 -13.14 -7.71 -38.35
N SER A 11 -12.12 -7.34 -39.14
CA SER A 11 -10.90 -8.12 -39.30
C SER A 11 -9.75 -7.66 -38.37
N ILE A 12 -9.93 -6.53 -37.69
CA ILE A 12 -8.94 -6.00 -36.72
C ILE A 12 -9.15 -6.60 -35.33
N PRO A 13 -8.12 -6.60 -34.46
CA PRO A 13 -8.27 -7.03 -33.09
C PRO A 13 -9.34 -6.23 -32.33
N VAL A 14 -10.16 -6.91 -31.54
CA VAL A 14 -11.22 -6.33 -30.70
C VAL A 14 -10.84 -6.42 -29.23
N ILE A 15 -10.86 -5.29 -28.54
CA ILE A 15 -10.66 -5.20 -27.10
C ILE A 15 -12.03 -5.15 -26.42
N GLY A 16 -12.37 -6.18 -25.66
CA GLY A 16 -13.60 -6.24 -24.88
C GLY A 16 -13.47 -5.47 -23.57
N VAL A 17 -14.44 -4.59 -23.31
CA VAL A 17 -14.54 -3.84 -22.08
C VAL A 17 -15.97 -3.95 -21.54
N SER A 18 -16.17 -4.13 -20.32
CA SER A 18 -17.39 -3.94 -19.51
C SER A 18 -17.45 -4.94 -18.37
N CYS A 19 -17.53 -4.42 -17.18
CA CYS A 19 -17.89 -5.18 -15.96
C CYS A 19 -17.09 -6.46 -15.70
N ILE A 20 -15.92 -6.64 -16.30
CA ILE A 20 -15.01 -7.76 -16.05
C ILE A 20 -14.37 -7.56 -14.68
N ARG A 21 -14.65 -8.48 -13.72
CA ARG A 21 -14.18 -8.42 -12.33
C ARG A 21 -13.55 -9.72 -11.87
N GLU A 22 -13.94 -10.80 -12.50
CA GLU A 22 -13.50 -12.14 -12.21
C GLU A 22 -12.66 -12.67 -13.36
N PRO A 23 -11.52 -13.32 -13.08
CA PRO A 23 -10.64 -13.86 -14.11
C PRO A 23 -11.37 -14.81 -15.07
N GLN A 24 -12.27 -15.65 -14.53
CA GLN A 24 -13.04 -16.61 -15.30
C GLN A 24 -13.92 -15.97 -16.39
N ILE A 25 -14.40 -14.73 -16.14
CA ILE A 25 -15.16 -13.97 -17.15
C ILE A 25 -14.22 -13.51 -18.26
N ALA A 26 -13.02 -13.02 -17.90
CA ALA A 26 -12.01 -12.60 -18.86
C ALA A 26 -11.59 -13.77 -19.76
N GLU A 27 -11.26 -14.92 -19.15
CA GLU A 27 -10.87 -16.13 -19.86
C GLU A 27 -12.00 -16.63 -20.77
N SER A 28 -13.25 -16.67 -20.31
CA SER A 28 -14.38 -17.12 -21.12
C SER A 28 -14.58 -16.25 -22.38
N PHE A 29 -14.23 -14.97 -22.33
CA PHE A 29 -14.31 -14.08 -23.50
C PHE A 29 -13.20 -14.33 -24.51
N LEU A 30 -11.99 -14.63 -24.02
CA LEU A 30 -10.82 -14.95 -24.84
C LEU A 30 -10.95 -16.34 -25.46
N GLU A 31 -11.20 -17.37 -24.67
CA GLU A 31 -11.37 -18.76 -25.12
C GLU A 31 -12.56 -18.93 -26.07
N GLY A 32 -13.65 -18.20 -25.80
CA GLY A 32 -14.84 -18.19 -26.66
C GLY A 32 -14.66 -17.41 -27.96
N GLY A 33 -13.50 -16.81 -28.22
CA GLY A 33 -13.24 -15.98 -29.39
C GLY A 33 -14.17 -14.76 -29.51
N ILE A 34 -14.70 -14.30 -28.36
CA ILE A 34 -15.59 -13.12 -28.30
C ILE A 34 -14.78 -11.83 -28.47
N VAL A 35 -13.55 -11.84 -27.99
CA VAL A 35 -12.59 -10.74 -28.10
C VAL A 35 -11.17 -11.27 -28.28
N ASP A 36 -10.24 -10.40 -28.72
CA ASP A 36 -8.80 -10.72 -28.76
C ASP A 36 -8.08 -10.27 -27.49
N PHE A 37 -8.58 -9.22 -26.83
CA PHE A 37 -8.05 -8.68 -25.59
C PHE A 37 -9.18 -8.25 -24.67
N VAL A 38 -8.92 -8.23 -23.36
CA VAL A 38 -9.83 -7.67 -22.36
C VAL A 38 -9.23 -6.38 -21.75
N SER A 39 -10.10 -5.42 -21.46
CA SER A 39 -9.74 -4.18 -20.77
C SER A 39 -10.61 -3.94 -19.55
N MET A 40 -9.99 -3.57 -18.45
CA MET A 40 -10.64 -3.40 -17.16
C MET A 40 -10.15 -2.10 -16.50
N GLY A 41 -11.06 -1.15 -16.24
CA GLY A 41 -10.71 0.08 -15.51
C GLY A 41 -10.90 -0.08 -14.01
N ARG A 42 -12.16 -0.29 -13.58
CA ARG A 42 -12.54 -0.30 -12.16
C ARG A 42 -11.98 -1.47 -11.37
N SER A 43 -11.69 -2.60 -12.01
CA SER A 43 -11.05 -3.74 -11.36
C SER A 43 -9.63 -3.40 -10.91
N TRP A 44 -8.85 -2.69 -11.75
CA TRP A 44 -7.53 -2.19 -11.41
C TRP A 44 -7.55 -1.08 -10.34
N LEU A 45 -8.60 -0.26 -10.30
CA LEU A 45 -8.77 0.70 -9.21
C LEU A 45 -9.09 0.03 -7.87
N ALA A 46 -9.81 -1.09 -7.89
CA ALA A 46 -10.13 -1.86 -6.69
C ALA A 46 -8.94 -2.69 -6.20
N ASP A 47 -8.12 -3.22 -7.13
CA ASP A 47 -6.94 -4.02 -6.84
C ASP A 47 -5.86 -3.78 -7.90
N GLU A 48 -4.82 -3.04 -7.54
CA GLU A 48 -3.69 -2.74 -8.41
C GLU A 48 -2.86 -3.98 -8.77
N GLN A 49 -2.98 -5.06 -8.01
CA GLN A 49 -2.29 -6.33 -8.26
C GLN A 49 -3.15 -7.38 -8.96
N TRP A 50 -4.34 -7.02 -9.45
CA TRP A 50 -5.30 -7.95 -10.03
C TRP A 50 -4.66 -8.93 -11.03
N GLY A 51 -3.92 -8.40 -12.02
CA GLY A 51 -3.26 -9.22 -13.04
C GLY A 51 -2.14 -10.11 -12.50
N LEU A 52 -1.35 -9.59 -11.54
CA LEU A 52 -0.30 -10.36 -10.88
C LEU A 52 -0.90 -11.53 -10.08
N LYS A 53 -1.96 -11.28 -9.32
CA LYS A 53 -2.66 -12.32 -8.55
C LYS A 53 -3.21 -13.43 -9.46
N VAL A 54 -3.74 -13.06 -10.64
CA VAL A 54 -4.19 -14.06 -11.63
C VAL A 54 -3.02 -14.89 -12.15
N LEU A 55 -1.93 -14.27 -12.54
CA LEU A 55 -0.73 -14.97 -13.04
C LEU A 55 -0.13 -15.93 -12.01
N GLU A 56 -0.26 -15.61 -10.73
CA GLU A 56 0.26 -16.40 -9.62
C GLU A 56 -0.76 -17.42 -9.05
N GLY A 57 -1.96 -17.51 -9.61
CA GLY A 57 -3.02 -18.40 -9.12
C GLY A 57 -3.62 -18.00 -7.78
N ARG A 58 -3.52 -16.72 -7.40
CA ARG A 58 -4.04 -16.12 -6.15
C ARG A 58 -5.34 -15.34 -6.37
N GLU A 59 -6.24 -15.89 -7.18
CA GLU A 59 -7.50 -15.24 -7.58
C GLU A 59 -8.44 -14.96 -6.41
N ASN A 60 -8.39 -15.80 -5.37
CA ASN A 60 -9.15 -15.61 -4.13
C ASN A 60 -8.70 -14.40 -3.30
N GLU A 61 -7.50 -13.90 -3.55
CA GLU A 61 -6.95 -12.69 -2.92
C GLU A 61 -7.34 -11.39 -3.64
N ILE A 62 -8.10 -11.46 -4.73
CA ILE A 62 -8.49 -10.27 -5.51
C ILE A 62 -9.55 -9.47 -4.77
N CYS A 63 -9.27 -8.18 -4.50
CA CYS A 63 -10.27 -7.22 -4.04
C CYS A 63 -11.17 -6.81 -5.21
N LYS A 64 -12.36 -7.41 -5.30
CA LYS A 64 -13.26 -7.20 -6.44
C LYS A 64 -13.98 -5.84 -6.39
N CYS A 65 -14.16 -5.20 -7.54
CA CYS A 65 -14.93 -3.97 -7.66
C CYS A 65 -16.43 -4.22 -7.39
N ILE A 66 -17.02 -3.55 -6.40
CA ILE A 66 -18.41 -3.69 -5.96
C ILE A 66 -19.43 -2.85 -6.74
N ASN A 67 -19.03 -2.17 -7.80
CA ASN A 67 -19.90 -1.33 -8.63
C ASN A 67 -20.56 -0.12 -7.96
N CYS A 68 -20.01 0.40 -6.88
CA CYS A 68 -20.58 1.52 -6.13
C CYS A 68 -20.50 2.88 -6.87
N LEU A 69 -19.79 2.97 -7.99
CA LEU A 69 -19.54 4.18 -8.79
C LEU A 69 -18.84 5.33 -8.05
N ARG A 70 -18.28 5.10 -6.85
CA ARG A 70 -17.58 6.15 -6.09
C ARG A 70 -16.40 6.75 -6.86
N CYS A 71 -15.65 5.94 -7.59
CA CYS A 71 -14.53 6.41 -8.42
C CYS A 71 -15.01 7.36 -9.53
N PHE A 72 -16.12 7.04 -10.19
CA PHE A 72 -16.73 7.88 -11.24
C PHE A 72 -17.30 9.18 -10.66
N GLU A 73 -18.01 9.09 -9.52
CA GLU A 73 -18.55 10.25 -8.82
C GLU A 73 -17.44 11.23 -8.40
N SER A 74 -16.39 10.71 -7.74
CA SER A 74 -15.28 11.54 -7.28
C SER A 74 -14.49 12.15 -8.44
N LEU A 75 -14.30 11.41 -9.53
CA LEU A 75 -13.64 11.93 -10.73
C LEU A 75 -14.42 13.11 -11.32
N ASN A 76 -15.76 12.98 -11.45
CA ASN A 76 -16.59 14.04 -12.01
C ASN A 76 -16.70 15.25 -11.06
N ALA A 77 -16.87 15.03 -9.76
CA ALA A 77 -16.99 16.11 -8.78
C ALA A 77 -15.70 16.93 -8.62
N TRP A 78 -14.53 16.29 -8.83
CA TRP A 78 -13.22 16.91 -8.59
C TRP A 78 -12.44 17.21 -9.86
N MET A 79 -13.10 17.10 -11.01
CA MET A 79 -12.48 17.40 -12.31
C MET A 79 -11.95 18.84 -12.32
N GLY A 80 -10.65 18.99 -12.57
CA GLY A 80 -9.97 20.29 -12.56
C GLY A 80 -9.54 20.81 -11.18
N ALA A 81 -9.93 20.16 -10.07
CA ALA A 81 -9.50 20.56 -8.73
C ALA A 81 -8.17 19.94 -8.28
N GLY A 82 -7.57 19.06 -9.10
CA GLY A 82 -6.33 18.35 -8.75
C GLY A 82 -6.47 17.33 -7.62
N ILE A 83 -7.71 16.93 -7.28
CA ILE A 83 -7.99 15.95 -6.23
C ILE A 83 -8.08 14.56 -6.88
N PRO A 84 -7.31 13.56 -6.41
CA PRO A 84 -7.35 12.21 -6.96
C PRO A 84 -8.70 11.52 -6.76
N ALA A 85 -9.11 10.70 -7.72
CA ALA A 85 -10.30 9.85 -7.60
C ALA A 85 -10.23 8.92 -6.37
N GLU A 86 -11.38 8.36 -5.98
CA GLU A 86 -11.49 7.46 -4.83
C GLU A 86 -12.09 6.12 -5.21
N CYS A 87 -11.59 5.05 -4.60
CA CYS A 87 -12.27 3.76 -4.59
C CYS A 87 -12.82 3.47 -3.19
N ALA A 88 -14.02 2.86 -3.11
CA ALA A 88 -14.64 2.54 -1.83
C ALA A 88 -13.94 1.39 -1.10
N VAL A 89 -13.37 0.44 -1.84
CA VAL A 89 -12.71 -0.76 -1.28
C VAL A 89 -11.19 -0.66 -1.26
N ASN A 90 -10.61 0.30 -2.00
CA ASN A 90 -9.16 0.53 -2.04
C ASN A 90 -8.85 2.01 -1.73
N PRO A 91 -8.51 2.36 -0.49
CA PRO A 91 -8.18 3.75 -0.11
C PRO A 91 -6.86 4.24 -0.73
N ARG A 92 -6.01 3.34 -1.24
CA ARG A 92 -4.74 3.67 -1.93
C ARG A 92 -4.97 4.14 -3.36
N ALA A 93 -6.09 3.75 -3.99
CA ALA A 93 -6.38 4.04 -5.39
C ALA A 93 -6.15 5.51 -5.76
N CYS A 94 -5.34 5.76 -6.79
CA CYS A 94 -4.89 7.08 -7.26
C CYS A 94 -4.07 7.87 -6.22
N ARG A 95 -3.57 7.21 -5.17
CA ARG A 95 -2.74 7.79 -4.09
C ARG A 95 -1.55 6.91 -3.72
N GLU A 96 -1.19 5.97 -4.59
CA GLU A 96 -0.16 4.96 -4.35
C GLU A 96 1.17 5.63 -4.00
N ARG A 97 1.53 6.69 -4.74
CA ARG A 97 2.74 7.49 -4.47
C ARG A 97 2.69 8.23 -3.12
N LEU A 98 1.51 8.74 -2.73
CA LEU A 98 1.35 9.47 -1.47
C LEU A 98 1.48 8.54 -0.26
N TYR A 99 0.90 7.35 -0.38
CA TYR A 99 0.88 6.41 0.73
C TYR A 99 2.13 5.52 0.78
N GLY A 100 2.85 5.31 -0.34
CA GLY A 100 4.03 4.44 -0.40
C GLY A 100 3.77 3.06 0.20
N ASN A 101 4.80 2.41 0.71
CA ASN A 101 4.68 1.19 1.49
C ASN A 101 4.29 1.51 2.95
N ALA A 102 3.63 0.58 3.63
CA ALA A 102 3.35 0.71 5.03
C ALA A 102 4.67 0.59 5.84
N GLU A 103 4.87 1.50 6.80
CA GLU A 103 6.01 1.37 7.72
C GLU A 103 5.78 0.17 8.64
N TYR A 104 6.76 -0.72 8.68
CA TYR A 104 6.70 -1.93 9.51
C TYR A 104 6.90 -1.60 10.99
N ASP A 105 6.10 -2.20 11.88
CA ASP A 105 6.25 -2.08 13.32
C ASP A 105 7.26 -3.11 13.85
N THR A 106 8.40 -2.62 14.31
CA THR A 106 9.47 -3.48 14.85
C THR A 106 9.28 -3.85 16.32
N GLN A 107 8.25 -3.31 16.99
CA GLN A 107 7.98 -3.53 18.41
C GLN A 107 6.90 -4.57 18.68
N GLU A 108 6.28 -5.12 17.61
CA GLU A 108 5.22 -6.12 17.68
C GLU A 108 4.03 -5.71 18.58
N HIS A 109 3.59 -4.44 18.46
CA HIS A 109 2.46 -3.95 19.24
C HIS A 109 1.21 -4.82 19.06
N LYS A 110 0.46 -4.96 20.16
CA LYS A 110 -0.83 -5.64 20.17
C LYS A 110 -1.95 -4.62 20.01
N VAL A 111 -2.74 -4.73 18.96
CA VAL A 111 -3.83 -3.81 18.69
C VAL A 111 -5.15 -4.55 18.63
N VAL A 112 -6.15 -4.02 19.33
CA VAL A 112 -7.52 -4.50 19.23
C VAL A 112 -8.30 -3.55 18.32
N VAL A 113 -9.00 -4.10 17.33
CA VAL A 113 -9.94 -3.37 16.48
C VAL A 113 -11.36 -3.82 16.85
N VAL A 114 -12.19 -2.89 17.29
CA VAL A 114 -13.57 -3.16 17.67
C VAL A 114 -14.53 -2.77 16.54
N GLY A 115 -15.17 -3.75 15.93
CA GLY A 115 -16.08 -3.60 14.80
C GLY A 115 -15.53 -4.17 13.49
N GLY A 116 -16.18 -5.20 12.96
CA GLY A 116 -15.86 -5.90 11.72
C GLY A 116 -16.49 -5.31 10.45
N GLY A 117 -16.89 -4.04 10.49
CA GLY A 117 -17.37 -3.29 9.32
C GLY A 117 -16.21 -2.81 8.42
N PRO A 118 -16.50 -2.12 7.28
CA PRO A 118 -15.47 -1.71 6.30
C PRO A 118 -14.29 -0.95 6.91
N CYS A 119 -14.55 -0.07 7.85
CA CYS A 119 -13.54 0.71 8.54
C CYS A 119 -12.61 -0.17 9.39
N GLY A 120 -13.19 -1.06 10.20
CA GLY A 120 -12.42 -1.94 11.07
C GLY A 120 -11.65 -3.01 10.28
N MET A 121 -12.26 -3.57 9.23
CA MET A 121 -11.60 -4.57 8.39
C MET A 121 -10.34 -4.01 7.73
N ILE A 122 -10.42 -2.82 7.13
CA ILE A 122 -9.23 -2.22 6.50
C ILE A 122 -8.20 -1.76 7.53
N ALA A 123 -8.64 -1.30 8.71
CA ALA A 123 -7.72 -0.94 9.78
C ALA A 123 -6.96 -2.19 10.27
N ALA A 124 -7.65 -3.29 10.52
CA ALA A 124 -7.05 -4.54 10.96
C ALA A 124 -6.04 -5.09 9.92
N LYS A 125 -6.42 -5.12 8.64
CA LYS A 125 -5.52 -5.51 7.54
C LYS A 125 -4.27 -4.63 7.52
N THR A 126 -4.45 -3.31 7.54
CA THR A 126 -3.32 -2.36 7.46
C THR A 126 -2.36 -2.48 8.65
N LEU A 127 -2.89 -2.71 9.86
CA LEU A 127 -2.07 -2.94 11.06
C LEU A 127 -1.30 -4.26 10.97
N ALA A 128 -1.95 -5.33 10.50
CA ALA A 128 -1.31 -6.64 10.32
C ALA A 128 -0.23 -6.60 9.23
N GLU A 129 -0.46 -5.91 8.11
CA GLU A 129 0.56 -5.65 7.07
C GLU A 129 1.76 -4.87 7.61
N ARG A 130 1.56 -4.07 8.66
CA ARG A 130 2.64 -3.39 9.39
C ARG A 130 3.33 -4.28 10.43
N GLY A 131 2.98 -5.55 10.54
CA GLY A 131 3.60 -6.52 11.45
C GLY A 131 3.08 -6.49 12.88
N MET A 132 1.99 -5.78 13.16
CA MET A 132 1.36 -5.75 14.51
C MET A 132 0.55 -7.02 14.75
N LYS A 133 0.42 -7.41 16.02
CA LYS A 133 -0.49 -8.48 16.45
C LYS A 133 -1.91 -7.92 16.58
N VAL A 134 -2.78 -8.28 15.66
CA VAL A 134 -4.12 -7.71 15.57
C VAL A 134 -5.18 -8.69 16.00
N THR A 135 -6.07 -8.28 16.91
CA THR A 135 -7.31 -8.96 17.25
C THR A 135 -8.49 -8.10 16.82
N LEU A 136 -9.36 -8.60 15.94
CA LEU A 136 -10.60 -7.93 15.56
C LEU A 136 -11.77 -8.55 16.32
N VAL A 137 -12.54 -7.70 17.00
CA VAL A 137 -13.71 -8.08 17.82
C VAL A 137 -14.97 -7.54 17.15
N ASP A 138 -15.97 -8.41 16.94
CA ASP A 138 -17.31 -7.97 16.50
C ASP A 138 -18.40 -8.77 17.21
N ARG A 139 -19.53 -8.08 17.50
CA ARG A 139 -20.72 -8.70 18.10
C ARG A 139 -21.50 -9.60 17.12
N GLN A 140 -21.27 -9.44 15.81
CA GLN A 140 -21.88 -10.28 14.78
C GLN A 140 -21.08 -11.57 14.59
N SER A 141 -21.76 -12.59 14.08
CA SER A 141 -21.15 -13.89 13.75
C SER A 141 -20.34 -13.91 12.44
N GLU A 142 -20.42 -12.82 11.65
CA GLU A 142 -19.70 -12.66 10.38
C GLU A 142 -19.15 -11.23 10.21
N LEU A 143 -18.07 -11.11 9.44
CA LEU A 143 -17.54 -9.82 9.03
C LEU A 143 -18.52 -9.08 8.10
N GLY A 144 -18.36 -7.76 8.01
CA GLY A 144 -19.13 -6.90 7.11
C GLY A 144 -19.90 -5.78 7.82
N GLY A 145 -20.33 -5.97 9.08
CA GLY A 145 -21.11 -4.96 9.82
C GLY A 145 -22.36 -4.56 9.04
N THR A 146 -22.56 -3.25 8.82
CA THR A 146 -23.74 -2.74 8.07
C THR A 146 -23.77 -3.14 6.59
N ILE A 147 -22.66 -3.63 6.00
CA ILE A 147 -22.68 -4.19 4.63
C ILE A 147 -23.62 -5.40 4.56
N ASN A 148 -23.74 -6.19 5.63
CA ASN A 148 -24.60 -7.35 5.69
C ASN A 148 -26.10 -6.98 5.57
N LEU A 149 -26.45 -5.77 5.91
CA LEU A 149 -27.78 -5.19 5.65
C LEU A 149 -27.84 -4.58 4.24
N ALA A 150 -26.83 -3.81 3.87
CA ALA A 150 -26.78 -3.10 2.60
C ALA A 150 -26.71 -4.03 1.36
N LYS A 151 -26.30 -5.29 1.52
CA LYS A 151 -26.33 -6.31 0.47
C LYS A 151 -27.71 -6.95 0.21
N LYS A 152 -28.71 -6.67 1.07
CA LYS A 152 -30.04 -7.32 0.99
C LYS A 152 -30.97 -6.77 -0.08
N PRO A 153 -31.01 -5.44 -0.34
CA PRO A 153 -31.80 -4.91 -1.45
C PRO A 153 -31.38 -5.54 -2.80
N PRO A 154 -32.30 -5.63 -3.78
CA PRO A 154 -32.03 -6.18 -5.09
C PRO A 154 -30.80 -5.55 -5.76
N PHE A 155 -29.99 -6.37 -6.46
CA PHE A 155 -28.77 -5.95 -7.21
C PHE A 155 -27.60 -5.46 -6.35
N LYS A 156 -27.64 -5.70 -5.01
CA LYS A 156 -26.61 -5.28 -4.05
C LYS A 156 -25.74 -6.44 -3.52
N GLU A 157 -25.92 -7.65 -3.98
CA GLU A 157 -25.25 -8.88 -3.48
C GLU A 157 -23.72 -8.74 -3.50
N ARG A 158 -23.18 -8.02 -4.50
CA ARG A 158 -21.73 -7.79 -4.67
C ARG A 158 -21.08 -7.02 -3.52
N MET A 159 -21.86 -6.35 -2.68
CA MET A 159 -21.31 -5.72 -1.47
C MET A 159 -20.75 -6.76 -0.49
N GLY A 160 -21.25 -7.99 -0.52
CA GLY A 160 -20.72 -9.11 0.26
C GLY A 160 -19.27 -9.46 -0.06
N TRP A 161 -18.82 -9.23 -1.29
CA TRP A 161 -17.43 -9.50 -1.71
C TRP A 161 -16.38 -8.78 -0.85
N ILE A 162 -16.76 -7.69 -0.18
CA ILE A 162 -15.87 -6.99 0.75
C ILE A 162 -15.52 -7.92 1.92
N ALA A 163 -16.50 -8.51 2.55
CA ALA A 163 -16.28 -9.42 3.68
C ALA A 163 -15.53 -10.69 3.23
N ASP A 164 -15.88 -11.24 2.06
CA ASP A 164 -15.22 -12.41 1.48
C ASP A 164 -13.71 -12.16 1.29
N TYR A 165 -13.35 -11.01 0.73
CA TYR A 165 -11.96 -10.58 0.55
C TYR A 165 -11.20 -10.48 1.89
N TYR A 166 -11.80 -9.85 2.90
CA TYR A 166 -11.11 -9.68 4.19
C TYR A 166 -10.99 -10.98 4.98
N ASN A 167 -11.90 -11.94 4.81
CA ASN A 167 -11.73 -13.27 5.40
C ASN A 167 -10.46 -13.96 4.89
N VAL A 168 -10.20 -13.89 3.57
CA VAL A 168 -8.96 -14.43 2.97
C VAL A 168 -7.71 -13.69 3.46
N GLU A 169 -7.76 -12.37 3.46
CA GLU A 169 -6.61 -11.56 3.90
C GLU A 169 -6.29 -11.75 5.40
N PHE A 170 -7.31 -11.90 6.25
CA PHE A 170 -7.11 -12.10 7.68
C PHE A 170 -6.52 -13.47 8.02
N GLU A 171 -6.94 -14.52 7.32
CA GLU A 171 -6.31 -15.83 7.44
C GLU A 171 -4.83 -15.77 7.06
N LYS A 172 -4.52 -15.15 5.93
CA LYS A 172 -3.15 -14.97 5.42
C LYS A 172 -2.26 -14.13 6.34
N LEU A 173 -2.80 -13.05 6.90
CA LEU A 173 -2.06 -12.10 7.76
C LEU A 173 -2.05 -12.51 9.24
N GLY A 174 -2.75 -13.56 9.63
CA GLY A 174 -2.81 -14.03 11.01
C GLY A 174 -3.59 -13.08 11.94
N VAL A 175 -4.61 -12.37 11.43
CA VAL A 175 -5.50 -11.57 12.26
C VAL A 175 -6.41 -12.47 13.08
N GLU A 176 -6.39 -12.32 14.41
CA GLU A 176 -7.27 -13.06 15.31
C GLU A 176 -8.69 -12.48 15.23
N LEU A 177 -9.70 -13.31 14.89
CA LEU A 177 -11.11 -12.93 14.85
C LEU A 177 -11.84 -13.40 16.11
N LYS A 178 -12.47 -12.46 16.83
CA LYS A 178 -13.39 -12.74 17.95
C LYS A 178 -14.78 -12.23 17.59
N LEU A 179 -15.48 -13.04 16.81
CA LEU A 179 -16.87 -12.83 16.41
C LEU A 179 -17.83 -13.28 17.52
N ASP A 180 -19.13 -12.97 17.39
CA ASP A 180 -20.16 -13.21 18.42
C ASP A 180 -19.79 -12.64 19.80
N MET A 181 -18.95 -11.60 19.84
CA MET A 181 -18.42 -11.02 21.07
C MET A 181 -18.78 -9.53 21.16
N GLU A 182 -19.67 -9.21 22.09
CA GLU A 182 -19.91 -7.80 22.47
C GLU A 182 -18.68 -7.26 23.19
N ALA A 183 -18.10 -6.22 22.62
CA ALA A 183 -16.94 -5.54 23.18
C ALA A 183 -17.35 -4.63 24.34
N THR A 184 -16.89 -4.94 25.55
CA THR A 184 -16.95 -4.08 26.73
C THR A 184 -15.54 -3.65 27.12
N ALA A 185 -15.41 -2.53 27.83
CA ALA A 185 -14.11 -2.06 28.28
C ALA A 185 -13.35 -3.10 29.14
N ASP A 186 -14.06 -3.92 29.93
CA ASP A 186 -13.47 -4.99 30.72
C ASP A 186 -12.89 -6.10 29.84
N LYS A 187 -13.68 -6.63 28.91
CA LYS A 187 -13.23 -7.69 28.00
C LYS A 187 -12.06 -7.25 27.12
N ILE A 188 -12.04 -6.00 26.69
CA ILE A 188 -10.93 -5.44 25.91
C ILE A 188 -9.68 -5.29 26.80
N ALA A 189 -9.83 -4.83 28.04
CA ALA A 189 -8.73 -4.69 28.99
C ALA A 189 -8.04 -6.05 29.30
N GLU A 190 -8.82 -7.15 29.39
CA GLU A 190 -8.30 -8.51 29.58
C GLU A 190 -7.38 -8.97 28.45
N MET A 191 -7.51 -8.40 27.24
CA MET A 191 -6.63 -8.71 26.10
C MET A 191 -5.27 -7.99 26.17
N ASN A 192 -5.12 -7.04 27.11
CA ASN A 192 -3.92 -6.24 27.32
C ASN A 192 -3.36 -5.62 26.03
N PRO A 193 -4.14 -4.80 25.31
CA PRO A 193 -3.71 -4.15 24.08
C PRO A 193 -2.85 -2.92 24.36
N ASP A 194 -1.90 -2.64 23.46
CA ASP A 194 -1.14 -1.38 23.44
C ASP A 194 -1.98 -0.21 22.91
N ALA A 195 -2.95 -0.50 22.03
CA ALA A 195 -3.95 0.46 21.55
C ALA A 195 -5.22 -0.23 21.08
N VAL A 196 -6.31 0.56 21.03
CA VAL A 196 -7.62 0.12 20.52
C VAL A 196 -8.16 1.09 19.48
N LEU A 197 -8.53 0.57 18.30
CA LEU A 197 -9.28 1.31 17.30
C LEU A 197 -10.76 0.93 17.37
N VAL A 198 -11.62 1.90 17.69
CA VAL A 198 -13.06 1.71 17.86
C VAL A 198 -13.79 2.08 16.57
N ALA A 199 -14.19 1.06 15.81
CA ALA A 199 -14.89 1.13 14.53
C ALA A 199 -16.35 0.64 14.63
N THR A 200 -17.01 0.92 15.75
CA THR A 200 -18.37 0.45 16.10
C THR A 200 -19.47 1.02 15.20
N GLY A 201 -19.13 1.99 14.34
CA GLY A 201 -20.04 2.55 13.36
C GLY A 201 -21.03 3.54 13.98
N SER A 202 -22.29 3.45 13.55
CA SER A 202 -23.36 4.39 13.91
C SER A 202 -24.66 3.63 14.16
N LYS A 203 -25.60 4.28 14.87
CA LYS A 203 -26.94 3.77 15.17
C LYS A 203 -27.99 4.64 14.50
N SER A 204 -29.13 4.04 14.10
CA SER A 204 -30.27 4.76 13.54
C SER A 204 -30.79 5.84 14.48
N VAL A 205 -31.13 6.99 13.90
CA VAL A 205 -31.75 8.10 14.64
C VAL A 205 -33.22 7.83 14.85
N ILE A 206 -33.64 7.79 16.11
CA ILE A 206 -35.05 7.70 16.53
C ILE A 206 -35.37 8.96 17.33
N PRO A 207 -36.07 9.96 16.76
CA PRO A 207 -36.37 11.23 17.44
C PRO A 207 -37.47 11.06 18.48
N GLY A 208 -37.12 11.04 19.74
CA GLY A 208 -38.06 10.84 20.85
C GLY A 208 -39.13 11.92 21.01
N SER A 209 -39.05 13.03 20.26
CA SER A 209 -40.04 14.12 20.31
C SER A 209 -41.28 13.90 19.44
N ILE A 210 -41.29 12.87 18.59
CA ILE A 210 -42.39 12.59 17.67
C ILE A 210 -43.40 11.65 18.38
N PRO A 211 -44.67 12.06 18.57
CA PRO A 211 -45.67 11.19 19.15
C PRO A 211 -45.83 9.89 18.35
N GLY A 212 -45.91 8.75 19.05
CA GLY A 212 -46.08 7.43 18.44
C GLY A 212 -44.82 6.81 17.88
N ILE A 213 -43.64 7.41 18.02
CA ILE A 213 -42.37 6.94 17.45
C ILE A 213 -41.92 5.56 17.99
N THR A 214 -42.41 5.16 19.16
CA THR A 214 -42.14 3.87 19.80
C THR A 214 -43.28 2.87 19.64
N GLY A 215 -44.20 3.13 18.71
CA GLY A 215 -45.34 2.25 18.42
C GLY A 215 -44.92 0.87 17.92
N GLU A 216 -45.76 -0.15 18.15
CA GLU A 216 -45.50 -1.54 17.71
C GLU A 216 -45.42 -1.69 16.17
N ASN A 217 -45.97 -0.72 15.44
CA ASN A 217 -45.95 -0.65 13.97
C ASN A 217 -44.75 0.16 13.43
N VAL A 218 -43.78 0.56 14.28
CA VAL A 218 -42.62 1.37 13.90
C VAL A 218 -41.39 0.50 13.89
N TYR A 219 -40.62 0.59 12.81
CA TYR A 219 -39.45 -0.20 12.56
C TYR A 219 -38.27 0.68 12.12
N THR A 220 -37.06 0.25 12.41
CA THR A 220 -35.86 0.82 11.83
C THR A 220 -35.52 0.09 10.50
N ILE A 221 -34.64 0.69 9.74
CA ILE A 221 -34.09 0.03 8.55
C ILE A 221 -33.40 -1.31 8.91
N GLU A 222 -32.69 -1.33 10.03
CA GLU A 222 -32.03 -2.53 10.53
C GLU A 222 -33.03 -3.64 10.84
N ASP A 223 -34.19 -3.36 11.40
CA ASP A 223 -35.22 -4.35 11.68
C ASP A 223 -35.78 -4.97 10.41
N ILE A 224 -35.90 -4.18 9.34
CA ILE A 224 -36.36 -4.66 8.03
C ILE A 224 -35.30 -5.49 7.35
N LEU A 225 -34.09 -4.94 7.14
CA LEU A 225 -33.06 -5.57 6.34
C LEU A 225 -32.36 -6.74 7.05
N SER A 226 -32.43 -6.81 8.40
CA SER A 226 -31.98 -8.00 9.15
C SER A 226 -32.97 -9.15 9.11
N GLY A 227 -34.21 -8.89 8.65
CA GLY A 227 -35.29 -9.87 8.65
C GLY A 227 -36.00 -10.07 9.99
N LYS A 228 -35.70 -9.23 11.02
CA LYS A 228 -36.45 -9.25 12.30
C LYS A 228 -37.91 -8.92 12.10
N ALA A 229 -38.21 -7.99 11.18
CA ALA A 229 -39.56 -7.61 10.81
C ALA A 229 -39.85 -8.04 9.37
N GLY A 230 -40.56 -9.15 9.22
CA GLY A 230 -40.96 -9.70 7.91
C GLY A 230 -42.25 -9.09 7.41
N LEU A 231 -42.23 -7.88 6.85
CA LEU A 231 -43.42 -7.21 6.30
C LEU A 231 -43.73 -7.80 4.90
N LYS A 232 -44.97 -8.30 4.73
CA LYS A 232 -45.49 -8.80 3.45
C LYS A 232 -46.93 -8.35 3.21
N ASN A 233 -47.22 -7.94 1.97
CA ASN A 233 -48.56 -7.48 1.55
C ASN A 233 -49.12 -6.36 2.46
N LYS A 234 -48.26 -5.43 2.90
CA LYS A 234 -48.58 -4.30 3.77
C LYS A 234 -48.49 -2.97 3.02
N LYS A 235 -49.18 -1.97 3.54
CA LYS A 235 -48.93 -0.57 3.21
C LYS A 235 -47.84 -0.05 4.14
N VAL A 236 -46.68 0.27 3.60
CA VAL A 236 -45.52 0.70 4.38
C VAL A 236 -45.22 2.17 4.08
N MET A 237 -45.13 2.97 5.12
CA MET A 237 -44.64 4.34 5.04
C MET A 237 -43.17 4.35 5.42
N ILE A 238 -42.29 4.86 4.54
CA ILE A 238 -40.90 5.11 4.85
C ILE A 238 -40.68 6.60 5.08
N ILE A 239 -40.16 6.96 6.24
CA ILE A 239 -39.81 8.34 6.58
C ILE A 239 -38.34 8.55 6.36
N GLY A 240 -37.99 9.35 5.33
CA GLY A 240 -36.65 9.61 4.82
C GLY A 240 -36.44 8.97 3.46
N ALA A 241 -36.28 9.78 2.41
CA ALA A 241 -36.05 9.40 1.03
C ALA A 241 -34.56 9.56 0.62
N GLY A 242 -33.66 9.35 1.57
CA GLY A 242 -32.24 9.17 1.31
C GLY A 242 -31.96 7.82 0.61
N VAL A 243 -30.71 7.56 0.19
CA VAL A 243 -30.34 6.32 -0.53
C VAL A 243 -30.79 5.08 0.22
N THR A 244 -30.56 5.02 1.52
CA THR A 244 -30.92 3.85 2.35
C THR A 244 -32.44 3.65 2.40
N GLY A 245 -33.21 4.74 2.46
CA GLY A 245 -34.69 4.70 2.37
C GLY A 245 -35.19 4.18 1.03
N LEU A 246 -34.57 4.63 -0.07
CA LEU A 246 -34.91 4.16 -1.42
C LEU A 246 -34.61 2.66 -1.61
N GLU A 247 -33.46 2.21 -1.18
CA GLU A 247 -33.04 0.81 -1.29
C GLU A 247 -33.90 -0.10 -0.40
N THR A 248 -34.28 0.38 0.79
CA THR A 248 -35.22 -0.33 1.67
C THR A 248 -36.63 -0.36 1.07
N ALA A 249 -37.06 0.72 0.40
CA ALA A 249 -38.33 0.75 -0.33
C ALA A 249 -38.36 -0.29 -1.44
N GLU A 250 -37.29 -0.39 -2.22
CA GLU A 250 -37.16 -1.39 -3.29
C GLU A 250 -37.24 -2.83 -2.71
N TYR A 251 -36.50 -3.09 -1.63
CA TYR A 251 -36.54 -4.37 -0.94
C TYR A 251 -37.99 -4.73 -0.50
N LEU A 252 -38.68 -3.78 0.12
CA LEU A 252 -40.06 -3.99 0.57
C LEU A 252 -41.07 -4.18 -0.58
N CYS A 253 -40.89 -3.43 -1.67
CA CYS A 253 -41.71 -3.62 -2.88
C CYS A 253 -41.48 -5.03 -3.47
N HIS A 254 -40.24 -5.50 -3.52
CA HIS A 254 -39.89 -6.84 -3.99
C HIS A 254 -40.53 -7.95 -3.12
N GLU A 255 -40.68 -7.69 -1.80
CA GLU A 255 -41.41 -8.58 -0.87
C GLU A 255 -42.95 -8.42 -0.94
N GLY A 256 -43.50 -7.69 -1.93
CA GLY A 256 -44.93 -7.56 -2.21
C GLY A 256 -45.63 -6.47 -1.42
N ASN A 257 -44.93 -5.52 -0.79
CA ASN A 257 -45.53 -4.41 -0.08
C ASN A 257 -45.84 -3.22 -1.00
N THR A 258 -46.85 -2.42 -0.65
CA THR A 258 -47.09 -1.10 -1.26
C THR A 258 -46.35 -0.05 -0.44
N VAL A 259 -45.50 0.75 -1.05
CA VAL A 259 -44.61 1.67 -0.35
C VAL A 259 -44.89 3.12 -0.69
N VAL A 260 -44.93 3.95 0.36
CA VAL A 260 -44.94 5.42 0.25
C VAL A 260 -43.70 5.95 0.97
N LEU A 261 -42.90 6.79 0.28
CA LEU A 261 -41.77 7.48 0.89
C LEU A 261 -42.14 8.94 1.17
N ALA A 262 -41.79 9.43 2.34
CA ALA A 262 -41.94 10.86 2.69
C ALA A 262 -40.60 11.44 3.15
N ASP A 263 -40.29 12.67 2.75
CA ASP A 263 -39.10 13.40 3.19
C ASP A 263 -39.39 14.89 3.36
N MET A 264 -38.70 15.51 4.31
CA MET A 264 -38.75 16.97 4.55
C MET A 264 -38.12 17.75 3.37
N LEU A 265 -37.18 17.16 2.68
CA LEU A 265 -36.54 17.75 1.51
C LEU A 265 -37.48 17.73 0.29
N ASP A 266 -37.31 18.68 -0.60
CA ASP A 266 -38.08 18.79 -1.86
C ASP A 266 -37.57 17.86 -2.94
N LYS A 267 -36.40 17.24 -2.74
CA LYS A 267 -35.71 16.32 -3.69
C LYS A 267 -35.35 15.01 -3.01
N VAL A 268 -35.44 13.95 -3.78
CA VAL A 268 -35.00 12.60 -3.37
C VAL A 268 -33.49 12.53 -3.34
N ALA A 269 -32.94 12.11 -2.20
CA ALA A 269 -31.51 11.85 -1.99
C ALA A 269 -30.55 12.84 -2.67
N PRO A 270 -30.67 14.17 -2.42
CA PRO A 270 -29.99 15.21 -3.22
C PRO A 270 -28.46 15.18 -3.13
N ASN A 271 -27.91 14.55 -2.09
CA ASN A 271 -26.47 14.46 -1.85
C ASN A 271 -25.86 13.11 -2.31
N ALA A 272 -26.64 12.27 -2.98
CA ALA A 272 -26.20 10.97 -3.45
C ALA A 272 -25.86 10.98 -4.95
N ASN A 273 -25.20 9.93 -5.41
CA ASN A 273 -24.90 9.76 -6.84
C ASN A 273 -26.20 9.73 -7.64
N HIS A 274 -26.40 10.74 -8.50
CA HIS A 274 -27.63 10.92 -9.26
C HIS A 274 -27.95 9.75 -10.20
N THR A 275 -26.93 9.04 -10.72
CA THR A 275 -27.12 7.86 -11.57
C THR A 275 -27.76 6.72 -10.79
N ASN A 276 -27.24 6.44 -9.57
CA ASN A 276 -27.80 5.42 -8.69
C ASN A 276 -29.20 5.78 -8.23
N VAL A 277 -29.43 7.07 -7.90
CA VAL A 277 -30.76 7.56 -7.48
C VAL A 277 -31.78 7.43 -8.62
N ALA A 278 -31.39 7.83 -9.84
CA ALA A 278 -32.27 7.72 -11.00
C ALA A 278 -32.64 6.27 -11.32
N ASP A 279 -31.69 5.36 -11.20
CA ASP A 279 -31.88 3.93 -11.46
C ASP A 279 -32.85 3.29 -10.45
N VAL A 280 -32.63 3.48 -9.14
CA VAL A 280 -33.51 2.93 -8.11
C VAL A 280 -34.91 3.58 -8.16
N CYS A 281 -35.00 4.89 -8.42
CA CYS A 281 -36.29 5.56 -8.59
C CYS A 281 -37.05 5.05 -9.85
N GLY A 282 -36.31 4.69 -10.91
CA GLY A 282 -36.88 4.05 -12.10
C GLY A 282 -37.59 2.74 -11.75
N ARG A 283 -36.89 1.85 -11.03
CA ARG A 283 -37.44 0.57 -10.58
C ARG A 283 -38.59 0.74 -9.57
N LEU A 284 -38.48 1.69 -8.64
CA LEU A 284 -39.58 2.00 -7.69
C LEU A 284 -40.86 2.44 -8.40
N LYS A 285 -40.76 3.14 -9.53
CA LYS A 285 -41.93 3.51 -10.37
C LYS A 285 -42.62 2.28 -10.94
N GLU A 286 -41.88 1.25 -11.35
CA GLU A 286 -42.44 0.00 -11.84
C GLU A 286 -43.27 -0.72 -10.76
N TYR A 287 -42.91 -0.56 -9.48
CA TYR A 287 -43.66 -1.04 -8.32
C TYR A 287 -44.79 -0.09 -7.88
N ASN A 288 -45.02 1.03 -8.60
CA ASN A 288 -45.96 2.08 -8.22
C ASN A 288 -45.71 2.70 -6.84
N ALA A 289 -44.48 2.76 -6.36
CA ALA A 289 -44.12 3.43 -5.15
C ALA A 289 -44.40 4.93 -5.25
N GLN A 290 -44.97 5.50 -4.17
CA GLN A 290 -45.36 6.92 -4.13
C GLN A 290 -44.32 7.74 -3.35
N PHE A 291 -44.15 9.01 -3.76
CA PHE A 291 -43.22 9.94 -3.13
C PHE A 291 -43.95 11.18 -2.63
N MET A 292 -43.80 11.50 -1.37
CA MET A 292 -44.32 12.68 -0.71
C MET A 292 -43.15 13.55 -0.22
N MET A 293 -42.62 14.34 -1.14
CA MET A 293 -41.48 15.23 -0.85
C MET A 293 -42.00 16.55 -0.22
N ALA A 294 -41.14 17.27 0.50
CA ALA A 294 -41.48 18.44 1.31
C ALA A 294 -42.58 18.18 2.35
N HIS A 295 -42.54 16.99 2.97
CA HIS A 295 -43.46 16.60 4.04
C HIS A 295 -42.69 16.19 5.29
N ALA A 296 -42.98 16.79 6.43
CA ALA A 296 -42.38 16.48 7.73
C ALA A 296 -43.30 15.57 8.57
N LEU A 297 -42.74 14.52 9.17
CA LEU A 297 -43.46 13.65 10.09
C LEU A 297 -43.81 14.41 11.37
N LYS A 298 -45.09 14.42 11.75
CA LYS A 298 -45.60 15.05 12.96
C LYS A 298 -46.03 14.05 14.02
N GLU A 299 -46.65 12.95 13.61
CA GLU A 299 -47.21 11.94 14.50
C GLU A 299 -47.28 10.58 13.78
N ILE A 300 -47.06 9.50 14.51
CA ILE A 300 -47.33 8.15 14.07
C ILE A 300 -48.53 7.63 14.83
N LYS A 301 -49.57 7.17 14.09
CA LYS A 301 -50.78 6.55 14.61
C LYS A 301 -50.73 5.03 14.42
N LYS A 302 -51.64 4.31 15.02
CA LYS A 302 -51.75 2.85 14.90
C LYS A 302 -52.01 2.38 13.47
N ASP A 303 -52.69 3.19 12.67
CA ASP A 303 -53.14 2.91 11.30
C ASP A 303 -52.57 3.85 10.24
N GLY A 304 -51.56 4.62 10.57
CA GLY A 304 -50.90 5.53 9.63
C GLY A 304 -50.04 6.60 10.26
N VAL A 305 -49.84 7.69 9.54
CA VAL A 305 -48.99 8.82 9.94
C VAL A 305 -49.70 10.15 9.67
N VAL A 306 -49.35 11.19 10.44
CA VAL A 306 -49.68 12.59 10.15
C VAL A 306 -48.40 13.26 9.63
N LEU A 307 -48.47 13.78 8.43
CA LEU A 307 -47.39 14.54 7.78
C LEU A 307 -47.81 16.01 7.66
N GLU A 308 -46.91 16.93 7.96
CA GLU A 308 -47.09 18.35 7.63
C GLU A 308 -46.49 18.62 6.24
N ARG A 309 -47.31 19.06 5.30
CA ARG A 309 -46.84 19.56 4.02
C ARG A 309 -46.19 20.94 4.23
N LEU A 310 -44.88 21.03 3.97
CA LEU A 310 -44.10 22.20 4.36
C LEU A 310 -44.42 23.48 3.59
N ASN A 311 -44.98 23.36 2.39
CA ASN A 311 -45.30 24.51 1.53
C ASN A 311 -46.46 25.38 2.06
N ASP A 312 -47.44 24.76 2.67
CA ASP A 312 -48.67 25.43 3.12
C ASP A 312 -49.06 25.10 4.57
N LYS A 313 -48.24 24.31 5.26
CA LYS A 313 -48.40 23.90 6.66
C LYS A 313 -49.67 23.07 6.93
N ILE A 314 -50.22 22.42 5.91
CA ILE A 314 -51.39 21.55 6.05
C ILE A 314 -50.98 20.17 6.52
N ASN A 315 -51.68 19.64 7.51
CA ASN A 315 -51.52 18.26 7.95
C ASN A 315 -52.24 17.30 7.00
N VAL A 316 -51.55 16.27 6.55
CA VAL A 316 -52.06 15.23 5.67
C VAL A 316 -51.96 13.89 6.43
N GLU A 317 -53.08 13.19 6.56
CA GLU A 317 -53.10 11.82 7.11
C GLU A 317 -52.87 10.81 5.99
N VAL A 318 -51.94 9.87 6.21
CA VAL A 318 -51.63 8.81 5.27
C VAL A 318 -51.75 7.46 5.98
N ALA A 319 -52.66 6.62 5.47
CA ALA A 319 -52.86 5.28 6.02
C ALA A 319 -51.63 4.38 5.73
N ALA A 320 -51.15 3.71 6.77
CA ALA A 320 -50.05 2.75 6.69
C ALA A 320 -50.18 1.67 7.77
N ASP A 321 -49.88 0.42 7.42
CA ASP A 321 -49.86 -0.69 8.37
C ASP A 321 -48.54 -0.73 9.16
N ALA A 322 -47.48 -0.16 8.59
CA ALA A 322 -46.14 -0.10 9.18
C ALA A 322 -45.40 1.20 8.78
N VAL A 323 -44.57 1.68 9.67
CA VAL A 323 -43.73 2.87 9.46
C VAL A 323 -42.27 2.48 9.62
N VAL A 324 -41.43 2.78 8.62
CA VAL A 324 -39.99 2.52 8.64
C VAL A 324 -39.24 3.84 8.73
N LEU A 325 -38.36 3.95 9.70
CA LEU A 325 -37.57 5.16 9.94
C LEU A 325 -36.24 5.09 9.23
N SER A 326 -36.02 6.01 8.28
CA SER A 326 -34.77 6.23 7.55
C SER A 326 -34.24 7.64 7.78
N LEU A 327 -34.14 8.04 9.07
CA LEU A 327 -33.85 9.41 9.50
C LEU A 327 -32.37 9.72 9.71
N GLY A 328 -31.50 8.91 9.10
CA GLY A 328 -30.03 9.00 9.21
C GLY A 328 -29.49 8.26 10.43
N PHE A 329 -28.20 8.47 10.67
CA PHE A 329 -27.45 7.74 11.67
C PHE A 329 -26.68 8.69 12.59
N ARG A 330 -26.39 8.22 13.81
CA ARG A 330 -25.59 8.94 14.80
C ARG A 330 -24.38 8.08 15.19
N PRO A 331 -23.16 8.63 15.23
CA PRO A 331 -21.97 7.93 15.69
C PRO A 331 -22.15 7.23 17.04
N ASP A 332 -21.56 6.03 17.17
CA ASP A 332 -21.55 5.23 18.39
C ASP A 332 -20.10 5.00 18.83
N ASN A 333 -19.61 5.82 19.78
CA ASN A 333 -18.22 5.81 20.23
C ASN A 333 -18.05 5.80 21.76
N HIS A 334 -19.10 5.46 22.51
CA HIS A 334 -19.09 5.47 23.97
C HIS A 334 -17.95 4.62 24.57
N LEU A 335 -17.60 3.51 23.94
CA LEU A 335 -16.52 2.61 24.38
C LEU A 335 -15.16 3.30 24.46
N VAL A 336 -14.92 4.38 23.70
CA VAL A 336 -13.63 5.11 23.74
C VAL A 336 -13.38 5.72 25.11
N GLU A 337 -14.37 6.37 25.69
CA GLU A 337 -14.22 7.00 27.01
C GLU A 337 -14.09 5.95 28.12
N GLU A 338 -14.86 4.86 28.06
CA GLU A 338 -14.75 3.75 29.01
C GLU A 338 -13.36 3.10 28.99
N LEU A 339 -12.74 2.96 27.81
CA LEU A 339 -11.38 2.44 27.67
C LEU A 339 -10.32 3.42 28.20
N LYS A 340 -10.49 4.71 27.94
CA LYS A 340 -9.62 5.76 28.49
C LYS A 340 -9.64 5.82 30.02
N GLU A 341 -10.81 5.66 30.63
CA GLU A 341 -10.94 5.56 32.10
C GLU A 341 -10.13 4.40 32.68
N LYS A 342 -9.93 3.33 31.90
CA LYS A 342 -9.06 2.21 32.25
C LYS A 342 -7.57 2.42 31.89
N GLY A 343 -7.20 3.59 31.40
CA GLY A 343 -5.84 3.93 30.99
C GLY A 343 -5.42 3.30 29.65
N ILE A 344 -6.36 2.81 28.84
CA ILE A 344 -6.10 2.18 27.55
C ILE A 344 -6.14 3.25 26.45
N HIS A 345 -5.11 3.29 25.61
CA HIS A 345 -5.08 4.18 24.44
C HIS A 345 -6.16 3.75 23.42
N ALA A 346 -7.23 4.51 23.31
CA ALA A 346 -8.35 4.22 22.42
C ALA A 346 -8.70 5.41 21.52
N GLN A 347 -9.01 5.13 20.25
CA GLN A 347 -9.42 6.12 19.26
C GLN A 347 -10.62 5.62 18.46
N ALA A 348 -11.67 6.46 18.33
CA ALA A 348 -12.77 6.20 17.40
C ALA A 348 -12.33 6.46 15.95
N ILE A 349 -12.83 5.63 15.03
CA ILE A 349 -12.55 5.72 13.59
C ILE A 349 -13.82 5.50 12.75
N GLY A 350 -13.82 6.00 11.52
CA GLY A 350 -14.92 5.82 10.56
C GLY A 350 -16.23 6.41 11.04
N ASN A 351 -17.32 5.66 10.88
CA ASN A 351 -18.67 6.11 11.24
C ASN A 351 -18.89 6.22 12.75
N ALA A 352 -17.99 5.72 13.57
CA ALA A 352 -17.99 6.01 15.01
C ALA A 352 -17.57 7.47 15.32
N VAL A 353 -16.98 8.19 14.36
CA VAL A 353 -16.63 9.62 14.46
C VAL A 353 -17.64 10.48 13.70
N LYS A 354 -17.94 10.12 12.47
CA LYS A 354 -18.82 10.86 11.57
C LYS A 354 -19.49 9.89 10.61
N ASP A 355 -20.81 9.95 10.56
CA ASP A 355 -21.58 9.14 9.63
C ASP A 355 -21.17 9.41 8.16
N GLY A 356 -21.16 8.35 7.35
CA GLY A 356 -20.74 8.42 5.96
C GLY A 356 -20.83 7.08 5.23
N THR A 357 -20.49 7.13 3.95
CA THR A 357 -20.45 5.96 3.06
C THR A 357 -19.20 5.10 3.26
N ILE A 358 -19.08 3.99 2.52
CA ILE A 358 -17.96 3.04 2.62
C ILE A 358 -16.61 3.72 2.37
N ALA A 359 -16.48 4.58 1.35
CA ALA A 359 -15.20 5.18 0.97
C ALA A 359 -14.57 6.05 2.08
N PRO A 360 -15.28 7.02 2.70
CA PRO A 360 -14.77 7.75 3.85
C PRO A 360 -14.44 6.86 5.04
N ALA A 361 -15.29 5.85 5.32
CA ALA A 361 -15.06 4.90 6.41
C ALA A 361 -13.78 4.08 6.20
N SER A 362 -13.60 3.51 5.00
CA SER A 362 -12.39 2.75 4.61
C SER A 362 -11.14 3.62 4.70
N ARG A 363 -11.20 4.85 4.20
CA ARG A 363 -10.08 5.79 4.30
C ARG A 363 -9.73 6.12 5.74
N SER A 364 -10.73 6.40 6.58
CA SER A 364 -10.51 6.68 8.00
C SER A 364 -9.79 5.52 8.71
N GLY A 365 -10.22 4.28 8.48
CA GLY A 365 -9.59 3.09 9.04
C GLY A 365 -8.14 2.91 8.55
N PHE A 366 -7.93 3.05 7.26
CA PHE A 366 -6.61 2.95 6.63
C PHE A 366 -5.63 4.01 7.18
N GLU A 367 -6.05 5.28 7.21
CA GLU A 367 -5.19 6.36 7.68
C GLU A 367 -4.90 6.28 9.17
N ALA A 368 -5.89 5.91 10.01
CA ALA A 368 -5.69 5.71 11.44
C ALA A 368 -4.70 4.58 11.71
N ALA A 369 -4.86 3.44 11.01
CA ALA A 369 -3.96 2.31 11.12
C ALA A 369 -2.53 2.63 10.66
N ARG A 370 -2.37 3.43 9.62
CA ARG A 370 -1.05 3.89 9.15
C ARG A 370 -0.35 4.84 10.14
N LYS A 371 -1.12 5.63 10.88
CA LYS A 371 -0.59 6.63 11.82
C LYS A 371 -0.36 6.07 13.22
N LEU A 372 -0.98 4.94 13.56
CA LEU A 372 -0.85 4.34 14.88
C LEU A 372 0.60 3.94 15.15
N PHE A 373 1.12 4.33 16.33
CA PHE A 373 2.53 4.15 16.73
C PHE A 373 3.57 4.72 15.75
N LYS A 374 3.15 5.55 14.81
CA LYS A 374 4.14 6.41 14.18
C LYS A 374 4.64 7.38 15.23
N THR A 375 5.96 7.45 15.36
CA THR A 375 6.60 8.54 16.11
C THR A 375 6.20 9.83 15.38
N SER A 376 5.18 10.49 15.88
CA SER A 376 4.87 11.82 15.40
C SER A 376 6.06 12.68 15.81
N VAL A 377 6.81 13.20 14.84
CA VAL A 377 7.58 14.42 15.08
C VAL A 377 6.54 15.41 15.59
N LYS A 378 6.49 15.58 16.91
CA LYS A 378 5.38 16.26 17.62
C LYS A 378 5.18 17.69 17.15
N THR A 379 6.23 18.28 16.62
CA THR A 379 6.21 19.63 16.01
C THR A 379 7.40 19.70 15.07
N PRO A 380 7.25 20.10 13.80
CA PRO A 380 8.39 20.36 12.93
C PRO A 380 9.34 21.34 13.60
N SER A 381 10.56 20.92 13.84
CA SER A 381 11.60 21.74 14.48
C SER A 381 12.93 21.50 13.78
N PHE A 382 13.76 22.54 13.67
CA PHE A 382 15.15 22.39 13.24
C PHE A 382 16.05 21.80 14.34
N ILE A 383 15.51 21.64 15.57
CA ILE A 383 16.22 21.08 16.71
C ILE A 383 15.68 19.70 17.00
N THR A 384 16.54 18.69 16.91
CA THR A 384 16.22 17.30 17.29
C THR A 384 16.14 17.19 18.81
N ALA A 385 15.07 16.59 19.31
CA ALA A 385 14.91 16.37 20.75
C ALA A 385 15.98 15.39 21.28
N PRO A 386 16.50 15.58 22.51
CA PRO A 386 17.54 14.69 23.07
C PRO A 386 17.15 13.21 23.10
N GLU A 387 15.88 12.90 23.29
CA GLU A 387 15.33 11.54 23.27
C GLU A 387 15.31 10.88 21.89
N GLU A 388 15.38 11.68 20.84
CA GLU A 388 15.43 11.21 19.45
C GLU A 388 16.86 10.97 18.95
N MET A 389 17.87 11.60 19.59
CA MET A 389 19.28 11.48 19.22
C MET A 389 19.78 10.04 19.09
N PRO A 390 19.41 9.09 20.00
CA PRO A 390 19.85 7.69 19.86
C PRO A 390 19.38 7.00 18.58
N ASN A 391 18.33 7.51 17.92
CA ASN A 391 17.83 6.93 16.67
C ASN A 391 18.80 7.13 15.51
N PHE A 392 19.60 8.19 15.53
CA PHE A 392 20.61 8.47 14.51
C PHE A 392 21.85 7.58 14.61
N GLY A 393 22.07 6.92 15.76
CA GLY A 393 23.19 5.99 16.00
C GLY A 393 22.83 4.51 15.89
N LYS A 394 21.64 4.16 15.40
CA LYS A 394 21.22 2.76 15.24
C LYS A 394 22.00 2.05 14.14
N ILE A 395 22.16 0.72 14.33
CA ILE A 395 22.77 -0.18 13.33
C ILE A 395 21.98 -0.09 12.01
N SER A 396 22.70 0.07 10.90
CA SER A 396 22.10 0.06 9.58
C SER A 396 21.69 -1.35 9.18
N LEU A 397 20.40 -1.56 9.04
CA LEU A 397 19.78 -2.80 8.59
C LEU A 397 18.98 -2.51 7.32
N MET A 398 19.20 -3.31 6.29
CA MET A 398 18.51 -3.27 5.01
C MET A 398 17.77 -4.59 4.84
N LYS A 399 16.47 -4.61 5.16
CA LYS A 399 15.61 -5.79 5.02
C LYS A 399 14.98 -5.85 3.64
N ASN A 400 14.62 -7.07 3.24
CA ASN A 400 13.92 -7.34 1.98
C ASN A 400 14.61 -6.70 0.77
N GLN A 401 15.93 -6.77 0.74
CA GLN A 401 16.72 -6.34 -0.39
C GLN A 401 16.59 -7.37 -1.51
N GLU A 402 16.18 -6.95 -2.70
CA GLU A 402 15.87 -7.84 -3.81
C GLU A 402 16.50 -7.33 -5.10
N GLY A 403 17.18 -8.21 -5.85
CA GLY A 403 17.80 -7.80 -7.09
C GLY A 403 18.75 -8.80 -7.72
N ILE A 404 19.53 -8.33 -8.69
CA ILE A 404 20.51 -9.13 -9.42
C ILE A 404 21.91 -8.94 -8.81
N TYR A 405 22.58 -10.05 -8.59
CA TYR A 405 23.97 -10.13 -8.16
C TYR A 405 24.75 -10.88 -9.23
N LEU A 406 25.85 -10.31 -9.72
CA LEU A 406 26.64 -10.83 -10.84
C LEU A 406 28.13 -10.72 -10.55
N ALA A 407 28.90 -11.69 -11.01
CA ALA A 407 30.36 -11.68 -10.99
C ALA A 407 30.95 -11.94 -12.37
N TYR A 408 32.08 -11.26 -12.69
CA TYR A 408 32.84 -11.47 -13.91
C TYR A 408 34.35 -11.32 -13.66
N LEU A 409 35.16 -11.92 -14.55
CA LEU A 409 36.61 -11.75 -14.58
C LEU A 409 36.98 -10.54 -15.42
N THR A 410 37.98 -9.78 -14.96
CA THR A 410 38.57 -8.65 -15.68
C THR A 410 40.07 -8.79 -15.81
N ASP A 411 40.75 -7.76 -16.29
CA ASP A 411 42.21 -7.75 -16.34
C ASP A 411 42.83 -7.43 -14.97
N PRO A 412 43.78 -8.20 -14.45
CA PRO A 412 44.45 -7.91 -13.18
C PRO A 412 45.03 -6.50 -13.10
N ALA A 413 45.59 -6.02 -14.22
CA ALA A 413 46.14 -4.67 -14.31
C ALA A 413 45.09 -3.56 -14.19
N ALA A 414 43.86 -3.82 -14.65
CA ALA A 414 42.77 -2.87 -14.50
C ALA A 414 42.33 -2.73 -13.01
N ILE A 415 42.28 -3.85 -12.27
CA ILE A 415 42.04 -3.83 -10.84
C ILE A 415 43.15 -3.09 -10.08
N ALA A 416 44.43 -3.42 -10.39
CA ALA A 416 45.56 -2.80 -9.72
C ALA A 416 45.60 -1.28 -9.91
N LYS A 417 45.09 -0.77 -11.04
CA LYS A 417 45.01 0.67 -11.32
C LYS A 417 43.99 1.42 -10.46
N VAL A 418 42.88 0.77 -10.09
CA VAL A 418 41.79 1.41 -9.36
C VAL A 418 41.84 1.19 -7.84
N LEU A 419 42.73 0.30 -7.36
CA LEU A 419 42.88 0.01 -5.94
C LEU A 419 43.88 0.96 -5.27
N PRO A 420 43.44 1.76 -4.26
CA PRO A 420 44.40 2.51 -3.44
C PRO A 420 45.24 1.58 -2.54
N ALA A 421 46.50 1.93 -2.31
CA ALA A 421 47.29 1.29 -1.25
C ALA A 421 46.62 1.54 0.12
N PRO A 422 46.70 0.59 1.06
CA PRO A 422 47.48 -0.65 1.08
C PRO A 422 46.76 -1.89 0.50
N LEU A 423 45.56 -1.71 -0.08
CA LEU A 423 44.83 -2.81 -0.70
C LEU A 423 45.60 -3.40 -1.86
N LYS A 424 45.56 -4.74 -2.00
CA LYS A 424 46.17 -5.48 -3.09
C LYS A 424 45.14 -6.26 -3.89
N PRO A 425 45.28 -6.39 -5.22
CA PRO A 425 44.41 -7.25 -6.00
C PRO A 425 44.35 -8.67 -5.42
N PHE A 426 43.15 -9.25 -5.41
CA PHE A 426 43.00 -10.67 -5.12
C PHE A 426 43.62 -11.52 -6.28
N SER A 427 44.04 -12.73 -5.97
CA SER A 427 44.71 -13.62 -6.97
C SER A 427 43.81 -13.93 -8.18
N VAL A 428 42.50 -13.97 -7.97
CA VAL A 428 41.48 -14.08 -9.04
C VAL A 428 40.89 -12.71 -9.30
N PRO A 429 40.98 -12.14 -10.51
CA PRO A 429 40.55 -10.75 -10.79
C PRO A 429 39.04 -10.66 -10.97
N VAL A 430 38.31 -10.83 -9.86
CA VAL A 430 36.85 -10.81 -9.83
C VAL A 430 36.33 -9.40 -9.60
N VAL A 431 35.37 -9.01 -10.44
CA VAL A 431 34.54 -7.83 -10.30
C VAL A 431 33.11 -8.28 -10.03
N THR A 432 32.42 -7.61 -9.10
CA THR A 432 31.00 -7.83 -8.83
C THR A 432 30.19 -6.63 -9.24
N VAL A 433 28.99 -6.89 -9.75
CA VAL A 433 27.96 -5.87 -9.98
C VAL A 433 26.69 -6.36 -9.33
N SER A 434 26.08 -5.52 -8.51
CA SER A 434 24.72 -5.75 -8.00
C SER A 434 23.80 -4.58 -8.37
N VAL A 435 22.54 -4.90 -8.65
CA VAL A 435 21.48 -3.91 -8.83
C VAL A 435 20.29 -4.40 -8.02
N CYS A 436 19.99 -3.69 -6.93
CA CYS A 436 19.02 -4.12 -5.93
C CYS A 436 17.98 -3.03 -5.63
N HIS A 437 16.79 -3.44 -5.25
CA HIS A 437 15.79 -2.63 -4.56
C HIS A 437 15.86 -2.95 -3.06
N VAL A 438 16.25 -1.99 -2.25
CA VAL A 438 16.25 -2.05 -0.79
C VAL A 438 14.90 -1.57 -0.31
N LYS A 439 14.02 -2.50 0.09
CA LYS A 439 12.61 -2.19 0.36
C LYS A 439 12.38 -1.63 1.76
N GLU A 440 13.15 -2.08 2.74
CA GLU A 440 12.93 -1.75 4.16
C GLU A 440 14.26 -1.40 4.87
N PRO A 441 14.91 -0.28 4.50
CA PRO A 441 16.08 0.19 5.25
C PRO A 441 15.66 0.87 6.56
N THR A 442 16.49 0.77 7.61
CA THR A 442 16.20 1.42 8.91
C THR A 442 16.53 2.91 8.97
N PHE A 443 17.15 3.46 7.94
CA PHE A 443 17.72 4.82 7.91
C PHE A 443 17.23 5.70 6.75
N ALA A 444 16.38 5.19 5.88
CA ALA A 444 15.81 5.91 4.73
C ALA A 444 14.47 5.29 4.35
N ASP A 445 13.74 5.92 3.43
CA ASP A 445 12.68 5.25 2.67
C ASP A 445 13.30 4.24 1.68
N ASP A 446 12.47 3.44 1.00
CA ASP A 446 12.93 2.48 0.00
C ASP A 446 13.75 3.14 -1.11
N TYR A 447 14.78 2.45 -1.56
CA TYR A 447 15.65 2.95 -2.62
C TYR A 447 16.25 1.82 -3.46
N TYR A 448 16.71 2.17 -4.65
CA TYR A 448 17.50 1.30 -5.52
C TYR A 448 18.99 1.59 -5.33
N GLU A 449 19.81 0.54 -5.38
CA GLU A 449 21.26 0.65 -5.29
C GLU A 449 21.94 -0.20 -6.37
N ALA A 450 22.90 0.40 -7.08
CA ALA A 450 23.81 -0.31 -7.97
C ALA A 450 25.24 -0.19 -7.45
N ILE A 451 25.93 -1.31 -7.31
CA ILE A 451 27.29 -1.39 -6.80
C ILE A 451 28.20 -2.02 -7.84
N LEU A 452 29.32 -1.37 -8.14
CA LEU A 452 30.46 -1.94 -8.85
C LEU A 452 31.60 -2.08 -7.85
N GLY A 453 32.07 -3.30 -7.61
CA GLY A 453 33.12 -3.57 -6.65
C GLY A 453 34.15 -4.58 -7.15
N VAL A 454 35.35 -4.51 -6.60
CA VAL A 454 36.44 -5.43 -6.90
C VAL A 454 36.89 -6.20 -5.67
N TYR A 455 37.20 -7.47 -5.81
CA TYR A 455 37.78 -8.25 -4.73
C TYR A 455 39.27 -7.90 -4.54
N CYS A 456 39.62 -7.65 -3.28
CA CYS A 456 40.97 -7.24 -2.89
C CYS A 456 41.32 -7.83 -1.53
N THR A 457 42.58 -7.69 -1.13
CA THR A 457 43.10 -8.14 0.17
C THR A 457 43.77 -6.99 0.92
N TYR A 458 43.60 -7.03 2.25
CA TYR A 458 44.38 -6.26 3.22
C TYR A 458 45.05 -7.26 4.18
N GLY A 459 46.36 -7.37 4.09
CA GLY A 459 47.07 -8.49 4.72
C GLY A 459 46.56 -9.84 4.20
N THR A 460 46.02 -10.67 5.10
CA THR A 460 45.42 -11.97 4.76
C THR A 460 43.90 -11.93 4.60
N GLN A 461 43.30 -10.78 4.84
CA GLN A 461 41.86 -10.64 4.82
C GLN A 461 41.36 -10.33 3.39
N LEU A 462 40.39 -11.13 2.93
CA LEU A 462 39.66 -10.90 1.68
C LEU A 462 38.46 -10.00 1.93
N GLY A 463 38.22 -9.05 1.05
CA GLY A 463 37.04 -8.18 1.09
C GLY A 463 36.71 -7.57 -0.26
N LEU A 464 35.55 -6.95 -0.34
CA LEU A 464 35.09 -6.20 -1.50
C LEU A 464 35.42 -4.72 -1.32
N TYR A 465 36.06 -4.11 -2.32
CA TYR A 465 36.21 -2.67 -2.41
C TYR A 465 35.23 -2.10 -3.43
N PRO A 466 34.16 -1.38 -3.00
CA PRO A 466 33.22 -0.76 -3.92
C PRO A 466 33.84 0.50 -4.53
N ILE A 467 33.98 0.53 -5.84
CA ILE A 467 34.55 1.66 -6.58
C ILE A 467 33.49 2.60 -7.14
N GLY A 468 32.24 2.12 -7.26
CA GLY A 468 31.11 2.92 -7.71
C GLY A 468 29.83 2.46 -7.05
N LEU A 469 29.10 3.42 -6.47
CA LEU A 469 27.76 3.21 -5.94
C LEU A 469 26.83 4.30 -6.46
N VAL A 470 25.76 3.88 -7.08
CA VAL A 470 24.72 4.79 -7.60
C VAL A 470 23.38 4.40 -7.00
N LEU A 471 22.65 5.37 -6.45
CA LEU A 471 21.38 5.16 -5.78
C LEU A 471 20.25 5.95 -6.46
N GLY A 472 19.04 5.41 -6.43
CA GLY A 472 17.84 6.07 -6.97
C GLY A 472 16.59 5.68 -6.19
N GLY A 473 15.49 6.37 -6.43
CA GLY A 473 14.23 6.16 -5.70
C GLY A 473 14.03 7.13 -4.54
N THR A 474 12.95 6.95 -3.80
CA THR A 474 12.46 7.91 -2.80
C THR A 474 13.44 8.14 -1.65
N GLY A 475 14.03 7.06 -1.13
CA GLY A 475 14.99 7.12 -0.02
C GLY A 475 16.44 7.41 -0.41
N ALA A 476 16.75 7.56 -1.70
CA ALA A 476 18.12 7.62 -2.20
C ALA A 476 18.94 8.78 -1.64
N GLU A 477 18.36 9.97 -1.49
CA GLU A 477 19.08 11.13 -0.94
C GLU A 477 19.57 10.88 0.48
N MET A 478 18.67 10.40 1.36
CA MET A 478 19.02 10.07 2.74
C MET A 478 20.03 8.92 2.79
N ALA A 479 19.87 7.88 1.97
CA ALA A 479 20.80 6.75 1.91
C ALA A 479 22.20 7.16 1.42
N VAL A 480 22.30 8.16 0.53
CA VAL A 480 23.59 8.75 0.11
C VAL A 480 24.21 9.50 1.28
N GLN A 481 23.47 10.36 1.98
CA GLN A 481 23.97 11.14 3.12
C GLN A 481 24.44 10.22 4.24
N CYS A 482 23.59 9.32 4.72
CA CYS A 482 23.94 8.37 5.78
C CYS A 482 25.18 7.52 5.42
N GLY A 483 25.28 7.05 4.18
CA GLY A 483 26.44 6.25 3.77
C GLY A 483 27.74 7.04 3.69
N ARG A 484 27.68 8.30 3.28
CA ARG A 484 28.85 9.20 3.24
C ARG A 484 29.30 9.61 4.64
N ASP A 485 28.35 9.99 5.51
CA ASP A 485 28.64 10.49 6.85
C ASP A 485 29.15 9.38 7.77
N ASN A 486 28.50 8.20 7.74
CA ASN A 486 28.83 7.09 8.65
C ASN A 486 30.04 6.25 8.21
N GLY A 487 30.23 6.06 6.90
CA GLY A 487 31.21 5.12 6.39
C GLY A 487 32.10 5.67 5.27
N SER A 488 31.98 6.93 4.94
CA SER A 488 32.69 7.55 3.80
C SER A 488 32.46 6.82 2.48
N ILE A 489 31.31 6.09 2.37
CA ILE A 489 30.98 5.28 1.21
C ILE A 489 30.77 6.17 -0.03
N PRO A 490 31.38 5.86 -1.18
CA PRO A 490 31.36 6.73 -2.36
C PRO A 490 30.02 6.62 -3.13
N LYS A 491 28.95 7.12 -2.54
CA LYS A 491 27.60 7.07 -3.09
C LYS A 491 27.26 8.31 -3.92
N LYS A 492 26.56 8.11 -5.04
CA LYS A 492 26.04 9.17 -5.93
C LYS A 492 24.56 8.92 -6.26
N LEU A 493 23.83 9.95 -6.67
CA LEU A 493 22.45 9.82 -7.14
C LEU A 493 22.40 9.47 -8.64
N GLY A 494 21.62 8.46 -8.97
CA GLY A 494 21.26 8.08 -10.34
C GLY A 494 19.97 8.75 -10.80
N SER A 495 19.66 8.63 -12.08
CA SER A 495 18.46 9.21 -12.67
C SER A 495 17.34 8.19 -12.91
N GLU A 496 17.69 6.95 -13.21
CA GLU A 496 16.71 5.90 -13.53
C GLU A 496 17.25 4.53 -13.11
N PHE A 497 16.36 3.75 -12.48
CA PHE A 497 16.59 2.36 -12.09
C PHE A 497 15.40 1.54 -12.51
N VAL A 498 15.65 0.44 -13.18
CA VAL A 498 14.63 -0.52 -13.62
C VAL A 498 15.09 -1.92 -13.29
N ILE A 499 14.31 -2.66 -12.51
CA ILE A 499 14.45 -4.10 -12.34
C ILE A 499 13.11 -4.69 -12.77
N ARG A 500 13.12 -5.60 -13.74
CA ARG A 500 11.92 -6.28 -14.23
C ARG A 500 12.15 -7.77 -14.21
N ARG A 501 11.22 -8.49 -13.61
CA ARG A 501 11.20 -9.95 -13.64
C ARG A 501 9.98 -10.43 -14.43
N ASN A 502 10.20 -11.33 -15.36
CA ASN A 502 9.18 -12.03 -16.13
C ASN A 502 9.50 -13.52 -16.10
N ASN A 503 8.90 -14.25 -15.17
CA ASN A 503 9.16 -15.66 -14.89
C ASN A 503 10.65 -15.92 -14.58
N ASP A 504 11.34 -16.66 -15.47
CA ASP A 504 12.76 -17.02 -15.39
C ASP A 504 13.70 -15.94 -15.97
N HIS A 505 13.16 -14.84 -16.48
CA HIS A 505 13.92 -13.77 -17.11
C HIS A 505 13.90 -12.49 -16.28
N VAL A 506 15.05 -12.00 -15.90
CA VAL A 506 15.19 -10.78 -15.09
C VAL A 506 16.13 -9.80 -15.78
N THR A 507 15.69 -8.55 -15.92
CA THR A 507 16.51 -7.48 -16.49
C THR A 507 16.74 -6.38 -15.48
N ALA A 508 17.92 -5.77 -15.49
CA ALA A 508 18.20 -4.57 -14.72
C ALA A 508 18.90 -3.51 -15.56
N GLN A 509 18.47 -2.27 -15.40
CA GLN A 509 19.03 -1.11 -16.09
C GLN A 509 19.24 0.03 -15.09
N VAL A 510 20.41 0.69 -15.19
CA VAL A 510 20.77 1.83 -14.36
C VAL A 510 21.29 2.95 -15.23
N CYS A 511 20.64 4.11 -15.16
CA CYS A 511 21.04 5.31 -15.89
C CYS A 511 21.46 6.41 -14.93
N ARG A 512 22.44 7.18 -15.36
CA ARG A 512 22.87 8.39 -14.69
C ARG A 512 23.27 9.47 -15.69
N ARG A 513 22.66 10.65 -15.59
CA ARG A 513 22.91 11.79 -16.49
C ARG A 513 22.89 11.43 -17.97
N GLY A 514 21.90 10.62 -18.39
CA GLY A 514 21.70 10.21 -19.77
C GLY A 514 22.65 9.09 -20.25
N THR A 515 23.54 8.58 -19.39
CA THR A 515 24.37 7.40 -19.68
C THR A 515 23.77 6.16 -19.03
N GLU A 516 23.52 5.11 -19.80
CA GLU A 516 23.18 3.77 -19.29
C GLU A 516 24.45 3.10 -18.76
N LEU A 517 24.67 3.23 -17.44
CA LEU A 517 25.89 2.70 -16.81
C LEU A 517 25.92 1.19 -16.78
N VAL A 518 24.76 0.57 -16.50
CA VAL A 518 24.59 -0.87 -16.33
C VAL A 518 23.36 -1.35 -17.08
N ASN A 519 23.54 -2.43 -17.82
CA ASN A 519 22.44 -3.20 -18.40
C ASN A 519 22.73 -4.68 -18.19
N ILE A 520 21.83 -5.38 -17.48
CA ILE A 520 21.94 -6.80 -17.16
C ILE A 520 20.73 -7.54 -17.70
N ASP A 521 20.99 -8.69 -18.29
CA ASP A 521 20.01 -9.68 -18.70
C ASP A 521 20.36 -11.00 -18.02
N LEU A 522 19.45 -11.53 -17.19
CA LEU A 522 19.63 -12.75 -16.41
C LEU A 522 18.52 -13.74 -16.74
N LYS A 523 18.89 -14.93 -17.20
CA LYS A 523 17.98 -16.06 -17.33
C LYS A 523 18.23 -17.04 -16.20
N ILE A 524 17.26 -17.20 -15.30
CA ILE A 524 17.34 -18.11 -14.16
C ILE A 524 17.51 -19.56 -14.65
N GLY A 525 18.38 -20.31 -13.98
CA GLY A 525 18.75 -21.67 -14.33
C GLY A 525 20.20 -21.97 -13.93
N GLU A 526 21.06 -22.23 -14.90
CA GLU A 526 22.47 -22.54 -14.64
C GLU A 526 23.36 -21.30 -14.79
N TYR A 527 24.47 -21.27 -14.04
CA TYR A 527 25.48 -20.23 -14.18
C TYR A 527 26.15 -20.25 -15.58
N ASN A 528 26.75 -19.13 -15.98
CA ASN A 528 27.47 -19.00 -17.24
C ASN A 528 28.60 -20.03 -17.41
N ASN A 529 29.22 -20.46 -16.31
CA ASN A 529 30.32 -21.36 -16.31
C ASN A 529 30.12 -22.49 -15.28
N ALA A 530 30.22 -23.74 -15.71
CA ALA A 530 30.14 -24.91 -14.85
C ALA A 530 31.23 -24.95 -13.74
N MET A 531 32.36 -24.27 -13.96
CA MET A 531 33.44 -24.14 -12.96
C MET A 531 33.21 -22.98 -11.94
N THR A 532 32.06 -22.34 -11.99
CA THR A 532 31.76 -21.15 -11.17
C THR A 532 32.01 -21.37 -9.69
N GLY A 533 31.57 -22.49 -9.13
CA GLY A 533 31.78 -22.82 -7.72
C GLY A 533 33.25 -22.97 -7.29
N MET A 534 34.20 -23.20 -8.23
CA MET A 534 35.64 -23.20 -7.96
C MET A 534 36.26 -21.80 -8.01
N LEU A 535 35.66 -20.91 -8.79
CA LEU A 535 36.19 -19.55 -9.00
C LEU A 535 35.58 -18.56 -8.03
N TYR A 536 34.35 -18.80 -7.60
CA TYR A 536 33.60 -17.90 -6.74
C TYR A 536 32.55 -18.68 -5.92
N GLN A 537 32.57 -18.53 -4.61
CA GLN A 537 31.60 -19.17 -3.74
C GLN A 537 30.36 -18.28 -3.61
N PHE A 538 29.27 -18.66 -4.28
CA PHE A 538 28.00 -17.98 -4.15
C PHE A 538 27.30 -18.33 -2.84
N PRO A 539 26.46 -17.42 -2.31
CA PRO A 539 25.62 -17.68 -1.16
C PRO A 539 24.64 -18.83 -1.38
N GLU A 540 24.15 -19.40 -0.28
CA GLU A 540 23.11 -20.41 -0.28
C GLU A 540 21.85 -19.87 0.43
N ALA A 541 20.68 -20.11 -0.16
CA ALA A 541 19.40 -19.73 0.46
C ALA A 541 19.22 -20.42 1.83
N GLY A 542 18.67 -19.66 2.79
CA GLY A 542 18.43 -20.11 4.16
C GLY A 542 19.67 -20.11 5.05
N LYS A 543 20.85 -19.71 4.52
CA LYS A 543 22.07 -19.59 5.31
C LYS A 543 22.46 -18.15 5.57
N LYS A 544 22.91 -17.88 6.79
CA LYS A 544 23.60 -16.65 7.13
C LYS A 544 25.04 -16.72 6.67
N THR A 545 25.50 -15.67 6.01
CA THR A 545 26.88 -15.49 5.64
C THR A 545 27.44 -14.22 6.25
N TYR A 546 28.70 -14.26 6.61
CA TYR A 546 29.42 -13.11 7.11
C TYR A 546 30.42 -12.68 6.05
N GLY A 547 30.40 -11.39 5.74
CA GLY A 547 31.27 -10.80 4.75
C GLY A 547 31.63 -9.39 5.17
N GLY A 548 32.31 -8.71 4.30
CA GLY A 548 32.65 -7.33 4.53
C GLY A 548 33.40 -6.75 3.35
N GLY A 549 33.61 -5.47 3.44
CA GLY A 549 34.32 -4.70 2.43
C GLY A 549 35.30 -3.75 3.06
N PHE A 550 36.09 -3.16 2.21
CA PHE A 550 37.02 -2.11 2.58
C PHE A 550 36.52 -0.78 2.02
N TYR A 551 36.62 0.26 2.80
CA TYR A 551 36.26 1.62 2.43
C TYR A 551 37.37 2.57 2.85
N PHE A 552 37.53 3.67 2.14
CA PHE A 552 38.46 4.70 2.55
C PHE A 552 37.72 5.91 3.05
N HIS A 553 38.07 6.34 4.25
CA HIS A 553 37.65 7.60 4.83
C HIS A 553 38.51 8.74 4.31
N LEU A 554 37.91 9.90 4.08
CA LEU A 554 38.58 11.13 3.67
C LEU A 554 37.67 12.31 3.96
N ASP A 555 38.14 13.23 4.79
CA ASP A 555 37.44 14.49 5.07
C ASP A 555 37.88 15.57 4.10
N ARG A 556 36.96 16.50 3.84
CA ARG A 556 37.25 17.71 3.07
C ARG A 556 36.88 18.92 3.90
N GLU A 557 37.87 19.70 4.31
CA GLU A 557 37.67 20.87 5.13
C GLU A 557 38.22 22.14 4.48
N PRO A 558 37.60 23.31 4.71
CA PRO A 558 38.17 24.60 4.30
C PRO A 558 39.28 25.01 5.26
N ASP A 559 40.39 25.52 4.72
CA ASP A 559 41.41 26.24 5.49
C ASP A 559 40.94 27.62 5.89
N LYS A 560 41.79 28.39 6.59
CA LYS A 560 41.47 29.74 7.06
C LYS A 560 41.26 30.75 5.91
N GLU A 561 41.67 30.40 4.72
CA GLU A 561 41.56 31.22 3.50
C GLU A 561 40.33 30.74 2.66
N GLY A 562 39.60 29.72 3.14
CA GLY A 562 38.43 29.16 2.48
C GLY A 562 38.78 28.17 1.35
N LYS A 563 40.05 27.81 1.18
CA LYS A 563 40.48 26.80 0.23
C LYS A 563 40.30 25.42 0.84
N SER A 564 39.60 24.51 0.14
CA SER A 564 39.40 23.12 0.60
C SER A 564 40.67 22.31 0.48
N HIS A 565 40.98 21.54 1.50
CA HIS A 565 42.00 20.50 1.52
C HIS A 565 41.44 19.18 2.04
N PHE A 566 42.17 18.08 1.84
CA PHE A 566 41.77 16.75 2.30
C PHE A 566 42.60 16.36 3.52
N GLN A 567 41.94 15.69 4.48
CA GLN A 567 42.59 15.23 5.72
C GLN A 567 41.92 13.97 6.26
N ASN A 568 42.46 13.41 7.35
CA ASN A 568 41.93 12.24 8.03
C ASN A 568 41.74 11.03 7.12
N GLY A 569 42.71 10.79 6.21
CA GLY A 569 42.68 9.62 5.36
C GLY A 569 42.81 8.34 6.18
N ALA A 570 41.95 7.35 5.94
CA ALA A 570 41.97 6.08 6.67
C ALA A 570 41.37 4.93 5.85
N LEU A 571 41.89 3.73 6.07
CA LEU A 571 41.27 2.49 5.61
C LEU A 571 40.32 1.95 6.69
N LEU A 572 39.09 1.73 6.33
CA LEU A 572 38.06 1.13 7.18
C LEU A 572 37.66 -0.24 6.65
N GLN A 573 37.37 -1.16 7.56
CA GLN A 573 36.74 -2.45 7.24
C GLN A 573 35.33 -2.47 7.78
N ASN A 574 34.33 -2.75 6.95
CA ASN A 574 33.00 -3.05 7.45
C ASN A 574 32.81 -4.55 7.60
N LEU A 575 32.07 -4.93 8.65
CA LEU A 575 31.66 -6.31 8.88
C LEU A 575 30.14 -6.39 8.74
N CYS A 576 29.70 -7.23 7.81
CA CYS A 576 28.29 -7.40 7.47
C CYS A 576 27.84 -8.83 7.70
N GLU A 577 26.57 -8.97 8.08
CA GLU A 577 25.82 -10.23 8.07
C GLU A 577 24.80 -10.17 6.96
N TYR A 578 24.74 -11.21 6.14
CA TYR A 578 23.74 -11.41 5.11
C TYR A 578 22.87 -12.61 5.48
N ASN A 579 21.54 -12.45 5.41
CA ASN A 579 20.57 -13.52 5.56
C ASN A 579 19.84 -13.69 4.21
N TYR A 580 20.19 -14.72 3.45
CA TYR A 580 19.62 -14.95 2.12
C TYR A 580 18.30 -15.72 2.23
N HIS A 581 17.19 -15.10 1.84
CA HIS A 581 15.87 -15.74 1.76
C HIS A 581 15.73 -16.57 0.50
N SER A 582 16.28 -16.09 -0.62
CA SER A 582 16.37 -16.80 -1.89
C SER A 582 17.68 -16.54 -2.59
N TRP A 583 18.15 -17.51 -3.36
CA TRP A 583 19.25 -17.38 -4.28
C TRP A 583 18.97 -18.23 -5.50
N GLU A 584 18.58 -17.59 -6.62
CA GLU A 584 18.19 -18.23 -7.86
C GLU A 584 19.29 -17.99 -8.91
N PRO A 585 20.19 -18.97 -9.13
CA PRO A 585 21.27 -18.84 -10.09
C PRO A 585 20.76 -18.66 -11.52
N GLY A 586 21.59 -18.08 -12.38
CA GLY A 586 21.22 -17.91 -13.77
C GLY A 586 22.39 -17.56 -14.68
N PHE A 587 22.12 -17.71 -15.97
CA PHE A 587 22.99 -17.25 -17.04
C PHE A 587 22.82 -15.74 -17.20
N ALA A 588 23.89 -14.98 -17.01
CA ALA A 588 23.87 -13.53 -17.06
C ALA A 588 24.64 -12.97 -18.24
N ALA A 589 24.12 -11.97 -18.89
CA ALA A 589 24.78 -11.07 -19.78
C ALA A 589 24.84 -9.67 -19.18
N ILE A 590 25.93 -8.97 -19.28
CA ILE A 590 26.11 -7.62 -18.74
C ILE A 590 26.81 -6.71 -19.73
N LYS A 591 26.35 -5.46 -19.77
CA LYS A 591 27.01 -4.36 -20.48
C LYS A 591 27.23 -3.21 -19.51
N LEU A 592 28.47 -2.73 -19.46
CA LEU A 592 28.86 -1.54 -18.69
C LEU A 592 29.27 -0.43 -19.65
N GLN A 593 28.83 0.78 -19.36
CA GLN A 593 29.25 1.98 -20.09
C GLN A 593 29.89 2.98 -19.13
N SER A 594 30.66 3.88 -19.70
CA SER A 594 31.36 4.93 -18.95
C SER A 594 30.88 6.31 -19.35
N SER A 595 30.79 7.20 -18.36
CA SER A 595 30.81 8.64 -18.54
C SER A 595 32.09 9.22 -17.90
N ILE A 596 32.35 10.50 -18.12
CA ILE A 596 33.48 11.18 -17.46
C ILE A 596 33.35 11.19 -15.93
N ASP A 597 32.11 11.18 -15.46
CA ASP A 597 31.77 11.20 -14.04
C ASP A 597 31.69 9.79 -13.42
N ASP A 598 31.43 8.77 -14.24
CA ASP A 598 31.18 7.40 -13.80
C ASP A 598 31.84 6.40 -14.77
N PRO A 599 33.14 6.10 -14.60
CA PRO A 599 33.91 5.29 -15.55
C PRO A 599 33.75 3.78 -15.31
N TRP A 600 32.51 3.27 -15.26
CA TRP A 600 32.21 1.87 -14.93
C TRP A 600 32.76 0.87 -15.94
N GLY A 601 32.88 1.25 -17.19
CA GLY A 601 33.51 0.43 -18.25
C GLY A 601 35.05 0.36 -18.21
N GLU A 602 35.70 1.02 -17.22
CA GLU A 602 37.18 0.95 -17.06
C GLU A 602 37.65 -0.44 -16.61
N LEU A 603 36.75 -1.27 -16.06
CA LEU A 603 36.99 -2.68 -15.74
C LEU A 603 36.39 -3.57 -16.83
N PRO A 604 37.16 -3.96 -17.87
CA PRO A 604 36.63 -4.67 -19.02
C PRO A 604 36.13 -6.07 -18.66
N ILE A 605 34.96 -6.44 -19.20
CA ILE A 605 34.34 -7.75 -18.99
C ILE A 605 35.10 -8.76 -19.90
N ARG A 606 35.82 -9.69 -19.29
CA ARG A 606 36.53 -10.76 -20.02
C ARG A 606 35.68 -12.02 -20.06
N THR A 607 35.15 -12.45 -18.91
CA THR A 607 34.34 -13.66 -18.79
C THR A 607 33.32 -13.45 -17.69
N VAL A 608 32.04 -13.59 -18.00
CA VAL A 608 30.98 -13.60 -16.97
C VAL A 608 31.06 -14.95 -16.24
N ILE A 609 31.21 -14.90 -14.93
CA ILE A 609 31.25 -16.10 -14.08
C ILE A 609 29.82 -16.63 -13.91
N GLY A 610 28.89 -15.76 -13.59
CA GLY A 610 27.47 -16.04 -13.43
C GLY A 610 26.76 -14.95 -12.64
N GLY A 611 25.45 -15.06 -12.60
CA GLY A 611 24.60 -14.17 -11.83
C GLY A 611 23.53 -14.94 -11.06
N ALA A 612 22.82 -14.24 -10.19
CA ALA A 612 21.64 -14.76 -9.52
C ALA A 612 20.64 -13.63 -9.27
N TYR A 613 19.37 -13.99 -9.18
CA TYR A 613 18.34 -13.15 -8.58
C TYR A 613 18.18 -13.57 -7.12
N SER A 614 18.18 -12.62 -6.22
CA SER A 614 18.20 -12.94 -4.78
C SER A 614 17.37 -11.98 -3.98
N SER A 615 16.81 -12.49 -2.90
CA SER A 615 16.22 -11.70 -1.80
C SER A 615 17.01 -11.98 -0.52
N ASN A 616 17.40 -10.92 0.19
CA ASN A 616 18.20 -11.04 1.41
C ASN A 616 18.01 -9.83 2.34
N ASP A 617 18.44 -10.03 3.60
CA ASP A 617 18.65 -8.94 4.55
C ASP A 617 20.14 -8.69 4.71
N LEU A 618 20.53 -7.43 4.84
CA LEU A 618 21.90 -7.02 5.09
C LEU A 618 21.95 -6.19 6.37
N MET A 619 22.79 -6.61 7.32
CA MET A 619 23.07 -5.89 8.55
C MET A 619 24.55 -5.49 8.61
N VAL A 620 24.80 -4.21 8.81
CA VAL A 620 26.17 -3.70 9.05
C VAL A 620 26.45 -3.69 10.53
N HIS A 621 27.32 -4.61 11.01
CA HIS A 621 27.59 -4.78 12.43
C HIS A 621 28.59 -3.78 12.98
N LYS A 622 29.67 -3.51 12.25
CA LYS A 622 30.79 -2.73 12.73
C LYS A 622 31.63 -2.15 11.61
N LEU A 623 32.15 -0.95 11.84
CA LEU A 623 33.22 -0.35 11.07
C LEU A 623 34.48 -0.33 11.93
N ASN A 624 35.57 -0.95 11.46
CA ASN A 624 36.85 -0.98 12.14
C ASN A 624 37.84 -0.08 11.39
N LEU A 625 38.56 0.75 12.13
CA LEU A 625 39.76 1.43 11.58
C LEU A 625 40.86 0.39 11.41
N CYS A 626 41.38 0.27 10.19
CA CYS A 626 42.50 -0.62 9.85
C CYS A 626 43.85 0.10 9.88
N GLU A 627 43.92 1.26 9.20
CA GLU A 627 45.16 2.01 9.03
C GLU A 627 44.86 3.48 8.69
N GLU A 628 45.62 4.41 9.24
CA GLU A 628 45.61 5.82 8.81
C GLU A 628 46.47 5.99 7.57
N ILE A 629 46.03 6.77 6.62
CA ILE A 629 46.66 6.93 5.29
C ILE A 629 46.71 8.41 4.93
N ASP A 630 47.78 8.80 4.29
CA ASP A 630 47.94 10.17 3.79
C ASP A 630 46.76 10.53 2.85
N ALA A 631 46.09 11.60 3.17
CA ALA A 631 44.92 12.08 2.44
C ALA A 631 45.23 12.48 0.99
N ASP A 632 46.39 13.02 0.73
CA ASP A 632 46.83 13.40 -0.62
C ASP A 632 47.10 12.18 -1.52
N VAL A 633 47.50 11.06 -0.92
CA VAL A 633 47.65 9.76 -1.62
C VAL A 633 46.29 9.15 -1.97
N LEU A 634 45.28 9.30 -1.09
CA LEU A 634 43.93 8.75 -1.30
C LEU A 634 43.07 9.57 -2.25
N ALA A 635 43.17 10.90 -2.19
CA ALA A 635 42.27 11.80 -2.90
C ALA A 635 42.14 11.48 -4.41
N PRO A 636 43.21 11.15 -5.19
CA PRO A 636 43.08 10.81 -6.61
C PRO A 636 42.17 9.62 -6.90
N TYR A 637 42.08 8.67 -5.98
CA TYR A 637 41.25 7.45 -6.14
C TYR A 637 39.81 7.68 -5.74
N LEU A 638 39.52 8.60 -4.80
CA LEU A 638 38.20 8.74 -4.20
C LEU A 638 37.34 9.83 -4.82
N LEU A 639 37.97 10.86 -5.41
CA LEU A 639 37.23 12.04 -5.86
C LEU A 639 36.21 11.71 -6.96
N THR A 640 36.56 10.93 -7.96
CA THR A 640 35.63 10.55 -9.04
C THR A 640 34.50 9.67 -8.54
N ALA A 641 34.74 8.83 -7.54
CA ALA A 641 33.69 8.00 -6.95
C ALA A 641 32.70 8.78 -6.07
N ARG A 642 33.13 9.93 -5.51
CA ARG A 642 32.32 10.78 -4.61
C ARG A 642 31.68 11.98 -5.30
N TYR A 643 32.38 12.59 -6.26
CA TYR A 643 32.00 13.85 -6.90
C TYR A 643 31.96 13.67 -8.43
N ASP A 644 31.19 14.54 -9.06
CA ASP A 644 31.16 14.61 -10.52
C ASP A 644 32.34 15.44 -11.01
N ARG A 645 33.20 14.85 -11.81
CA ARG A 645 34.38 15.52 -12.37
C ARG A 645 34.00 16.75 -13.19
N THR A 646 32.90 16.66 -13.93
CA THR A 646 32.36 17.78 -14.72
C THR A 646 32.02 19.01 -13.89
N ALA A 647 31.75 18.86 -12.59
CA ALA A 647 31.48 19.98 -11.69
C ALA A 647 32.75 20.78 -11.33
N PHE A 648 33.93 20.18 -11.50
CA PHE A 648 35.23 20.77 -11.13
C PHE A 648 36.14 21.04 -12.33
N MET A 649 35.70 20.73 -13.54
CA MET A 649 36.44 21.05 -14.75
C MET A 649 36.30 22.55 -15.04
N GLU A 650 37.40 23.24 -15.34
CA GLU A 650 37.35 24.58 -15.93
C GLU A 650 36.64 24.48 -17.28
N THR A 651 35.37 24.76 -17.27
CA THR A 651 34.57 24.77 -18.49
C THR A 651 34.64 26.14 -19.13
N GLY A 652 35.40 26.24 -20.16
CA GLY A 652 35.05 27.19 -21.19
C GLY A 652 33.68 26.77 -21.76
N ARG A 653 32.59 27.19 -21.10
CA ARG A 653 31.18 27.03 -21.47
C ARG A 653 30.58 25.64 -21.29
N ARG A 654 29.58 25.57 -20.44
CA ARG A 654 28.48 24.61 -20.54
C ARG A 654 27.68 24.80 -21.83
#